data_73e175910379d48676bb2fde23e61a14
#
_entry.id   73e175910379d48676bb2fde23e61a14
#
_cell.length_a   1.000
_cell.length_b   1.000
_cell.length_c   1.000
_cell.angle_alpha   90.00
_cell.angle_beta   90.00
_cell.angle_gamma   90.00
#
_symmetry.space_group_name_H-M   'P 1'
#
loop_
_entity.id
_entity.type
_entity.pdbx_description
1 polymer ?
#
loop_
_entity_poly.entity_id
_entity_poly.type
_entity_poly.pdbx_seq_one_letter_code
_entity_poly.pdbx_strand_id
1 'polypeptide(L)'
;DVAPSRGLGDVYKRQANKRWSKENLKELLSFSTSMLLTHAPDLIGSLIPGGSILSGISQSIIEKTNILERLKAQKTGEDVSIDESKIIEQFVNYMRAISEKYTIVLFIDDLQWIDKPSVELLYQLIVSLRRSSLMIVGCYRSEDIDGYTGEGRHPMQKLINEIKIAFGNVFIQLDNLSEADRKDFMNQILDRDKNQYTASFRKKLFERTNGNPLFITEMMNLFKDEGVVYQEDEIWKNQKNMEWHDYPIRIEGIIEERISNLEDSLMEILSHASVQGPNFILQVLSRTLNESERNLLMSLSKKLQKQHHLVMEGDCVRSGKQFVSKFYFSNYIFQQYIYQELSLTQRMVLHSDIATILQELFKDKIEEMAGDIAYHYEMSGEYDSALRFIMISVNAMMKISAFENAIPLLKNMLKYLDDLADDMEHDRIRLEATVKLGLCYRNTIGWGSKIPMDLFTEANQLSKKIQCFDYMDTITYCIWIYYFMQIDLDKCVDLCEKNIAQTKESENLIGLQTGYIMLINTLFWIGDFKRLKLFLHEYEVLIDQMGENVRQATSINNLFYFMFASITAFEAGEYEAFKKLSQDMEDRYTSVKDYFVLAIFYHVVAWNELLQGNYERCEEFALKVHKTSEDHSFSYYTAVSKLFYGFTYALKEKETGLSILEEGYKSLIPDKTSTTDITHPFYTYLLGMVHLNYNCLL
;
A
#
# COMPACT_ATOMS: atom_id res chain seq x y z
N ASP A 1 -10.41 11.88 -14.20
CA ASP A 1 -10.86 13.07 -14.94
C ASP A 1 -9.79 14.14 -14.94
N VAL A 2 -8.76 13.96 -15.73
CA VAL A 2 -7.87 15.07 -16.09
C VAL A 2 -8.57 15.85 -17.19
N ALA A 3 -9.16 16.98 -16.85
CA ALA A 3 -9.78 17.86 -17.81
C ALA A 3 -8.70 18.51 -18.68
N PRO A 4 -8.67 18.25 -19.97
CA PRO A 4 -7.87 19.02 -20.89
C PRO A 4 -8.45 20.45 -20.99
N SER A 5 -7.57 21.39 -21.40
CA SER A 5 -7.93 22.74 -21.77
C SER A 5 -9.34 22.87 -22.37
N ARG A 6 -10.09 23.86 -21.98
CA ARG A 6 -11.53 24.16 -22.20
C ARG A 6 -12.26 23.55 -23.41
N GLY A 7 -11.60 23.24 -24.51
CA GLY A 7 -12.25 22.64 -25.68
C GLY A 7 -12.67 21.19 -25.51
N LEU A 8 -11.87 20.34 -24.86
CA LEU A 8 -12.18 18.91 -24.68
C LEU A 8 -13.14 18.66 -23.51
N GLY A 9 -12.98 19.35 -22.38
CA GLY A 9 -13.87 19.21 -21.24
C GLY A 9 -15.32 19.55 -21.56
N ASP A 10 -15.56 20.59 -22.35
CA ASP A 10 -16.91 20.98 -22.77
C ASP A 10 -17.47 20.08 -23.87
N VAL A 11 -16.62 19.56 -24.78
CA VAL A 11 -17.05 18.58 -25.80
C VAL A 11 -17.35 17.24 -25.14
N TYR A 12 -16.53 16.77 -24.19
CA TYR A 12 -16.82 15.56 -23.42
C TYR A 12 -18.02 15.71 -22.48
N LYS A 13 -18.18 16.86 -21.79
CA LYS A 13 -19.40 17.14 -21.01
C LYS A 13 -20.63 17.25 -21.91
N ARG A 14 -20.54 17.83 -23.10
CA ARG A 14 -21.65 17.89 -24.07
C ARG A 14 -21.93 16.53 -24.72
N GLN A 15 -20.92 15.70 -24.98
CA GLN A 15 -21.10 14.34 -25.49
C GLN A 15 -21.55 13.38 -24.40
N ALA A 16 -21.03 13.47 -23.19
CA ALA A 16 -21.52 12.71 -22.04
C ALA A 16 -22.97 13.11 -21.71
N ASN A 17 -23.29 14.39 -21.67
CA ASN A 17 -24.67 14.86 -21.48
C ASN A 17 -25.63 14.51 -22.62
N LYS A 18 -25.13 14.21 -23.83
CA LYS A 18 -25.96 13.72 -24.94
C LYS A 18 -26.09 12.19 -24.96
N ARG A 19 -25.11 11.44 -24.41
CA ARG A 19 -25.12 9.96 -24.40
C ARG A 19 -25.67 9.36 -23.12
N TRP A 20 -25.58 10.06 -21.99
CA TRP A 20 -26.00 9.55 -20.70
C TRP A 20 -27.16 10.41 -20.17
N SER A 21 -28.37 9.85 -20.19
CA SER A 21 -29.49 10.45 -19.46
C SER A 21 -29.20 10.38 -17.95
N LYS A 22 -29.83 11.25 -17.15
CA LYS A 22 -29.76 11.16 -15.68
C LYS A 22 -30.20 9.77 -15.16
N GLU A 23 -31.05 9.08 -15.92
CA GLU A 23 -31.52 7.73 -15.62
C GLU A 23 -30.43 6.69 -15.88
N ASN A 24 -29.72 6.76 -17.00
CA ASN A 24 -28.61 5.85 -17.30
C ASN A 24 -27.45 6.01 -16.31
N LEU A 25 -27.16 7.25 -15.86
CA LEU A 25 -26.14 7.49 -14.83
C LEU A 25 -26.56 6.91 -13.47
N LYS A 26 -27.84 7.05 -13.09
CA LYS A 26 -28.38 6.43 -11.89
C LYS A 26 -28.36 4.90 -11.95
N GLU A 27 -28.67 4.34 -13.11
CA GLU A 27 -28.61 2.89 -13.32
C GLU A 27 -27.19 2.37 -13.21
N LEU A 28 -26.21 3.05 -13.82
CA LEU A 28 -24.78 2.71 -13.71
C LEU A 28 -24.31 2.78 -12.25
N LEU A 29 -24.63 3.86 -11.55
CA LEU A 29 -24.24 4.03 -10.14
C LEU A 29 -24.88 2.97 -9.24
N SER A 30 -26.17 2.67 -9.45
CA SER A 30 -26.87 1.62 -8.70
C SER A 30 -26.29 0.24 -8.97
N PHE A 31 -26.00 -0.08 -10.24
CA PHE A 31 -25.37 -1.34 -10.64
C PHE A 31 -23.96 -1.45 -10.09
N SER A 32 -23.12 -0.43 -10.26
CA SER A 32 -21.74 -0.37 -9.77
C SER A 32 -21.71 -0.53 -8.24
N THR A 33 -22.58 0.16 -7.51
CA THR A 33 -22.70 0.03 -6.05
C THR A 33 -23.13 -1.38 -5.64
N SER A 34 -24.08 -1.99 -6.35
CA SER A 34 -24.51 -3.37 -6.09
C SER A 34 -23.37 -4.37 -6.32
N MET A 35 -22.60 -4.20 -7.39
CA MET A 35 -21.43 -5.04 -7.69
C MET A 35 -20.32 -4.87 -6.66
N LEU A 36 -20.05 -3.63 -6.23
CA LEU A 36 -19.08 -3.35 -5.17
C LEU A 36 -19.47 -4.05 -3.87
N LEU A 37 -20.74 -3.97 -3.47
CA LEU A 37 -21.26 -4.64 -2.28
C LEU A 37 -21.20 -6.16 -2.35
N THR A 38 -21.34 -6.73 -3.53
CA THR A 38 -21.37 -8.18 -3.75
C THR A 38 -19.98 -8.77 -3.86
N HIS A 39 -19.08 -8.11 -4.59
CA HIS A 39 -17.78 -8.67 -4.98
C HIS A 39 -16.59 -8.06 -4.24
N ALA A 40 -16.77 -6.93 -3.56
CA ALA A 40 -15.70 -6.23 -2.87
C ALA A 40 -16.13 -5.65 -1.49
N PRO A 41 -16.69 -6.47 -0.58
CA PRO A 41 -17.21 -6.00 0.70
C PRO A 41 -16.13 -5.41 1.61
N ASP A 42 -14.89 -5.91 1.57
CA ASP A 42 -13.79 -5.43 2.41
C ASP A 42 -13.17 -4.15 1.84
N LEU A 43 -13.23 -3.98 0.51
CA LEU A 43 -12.84 -2.73 -0.17
C LEU A 43 -13.74 -1.55 0.28
N ILE A 44 -15.01 -1.80 0.53
CA ILE A 44 -15.91 -0.78 1.09
C ILE A 44 -15.48 -0.40 2.49
N GLY A 45 -15.10 -1.36 3.32
CA GLY A 45 -14.59 -1.12 4.67
C GLY A 45 -13.34 -0.25 4.69
N SER A 46 -12.44 -0.42 3.73
CA SER A 46 -11.19 0.35 3.63
C SER A 46 -11.37 1.75 3.02
N LEU A 47 -12.34 1.92 2.11
CA LEU A 47 -12.59 3.19 1.42
C LEU A 47 -13.51 4.15 2.17
N ILE A 48 -14.19 3.73 3.25
CA ILE A 48 -15.17 4.55 3.97
C ILE A 48 -14.83 4.69 5.45
N PRO A 49 -13.97 5.62 5.81
CA PRO A 49 -13.97 6.13 7.17
C PRO A 49 -15.20 7.03 7.34
N GLY A 50 -16.28 6.49 7.92
CA GLY A 50 -17.41 7.30 8.38
C GLY A 50 -18.61 7.50 7.46
N GLY A 51 -19.02 6.53 6.65
CA GLY A 51 -20.43 6.38 6.29
C GLY A 51 -21.05 7.32 5.25
N SER A 52 -20.31 8.04 4.42
CA SER A 52 -20.90 9.01 3.47
C SER A 52 -21.42 8.43 2.15
N ILE A 53 -21.07 7.20 1.78
CA ILE A 53 -21.60 6.54 0.57
C ILE A 53 -22.97 5.87 0.83
N LEU A 54 -23.32 5.61 2.09
CA LEU A 54 -24.56 4.93 2.45
C LEU A 54 -25.85 5.75 2.20
N SER A 55 -25.73 7.07 2.00
CA SER A 55 -26.91 7.92 1.73
C SER A 55 -27.56 7.72 0.35
N GLY A 56 -26.90 6.96 -0.55
CA GLY A 56 -27.43 6.62 -1.88
C GLY A 56 -27.86 5.16 -2.04
N ILE A 57 -27.66 4.31 -1.03
CA ILE A 57 -27.95 2.88 -1.10
C ILE A 57 -29.33 2.60 -0.52
N SER A 58 -30.17 1.85 -1.24
CA SER A 58 -31.50 1.49 -0.75
C SER A 58 -31.40 0.57 0.47
N GLN A 59 -32.23 0.83 1.48
CA GLN A 59 -32.29 0.09 2.74
C GLN A 59 -32.41 -1.44 2.55
N SER A 60 -33.05 -1.87 1.45
CA SER A 60 -33.22 -3.28 1.09
C SER A 60 -31.92 -4.01 0.68
N ILE A 61 -30.88 -3.27 0.26
CA ILE A 61 -29.58 -3.83 -0.10
C ILE A 61 -28.72 -3.97 1.16
N ILE A 62 -28.83 -3.02 2.08
CA ILE A 62 -28.10 -3.01 3.35
C ILE A 62 -28.53 -4.19 4.24
N GLU A 63 -29.81 -4.54 4.25
CA GLU A 63 -30.36 -5.64 5.05
C GLU A 63 -29.96 -7.04 4.53
N LYS A 64 -29.68 -7.18 3.24
CA LYS A 64 -29.31 -8.48 2.63
C LYS A 64 -27.85 -8.87 2.76
N THR A 65 -26.95 -7.96 3.15
CA THR A 65 -25.49 -8.15 2.98
C THR A 65 -24.68 -8.22 4.28
N ASN A 66 -25.30 -8.23 5.48
CA ASN A 66 -24.60 -8.22 6.79
C ASN A 66 -23.55 -7.09 6.95
N ILE A 67 -23.59 -6.07 6.08
CA ILE A 67 -22.64 -4.94 6.08
C ILE A 67 -22.78 -4.11 7.35
N LEU A 68 -24.01 -3.95 7.87
CA LEU A 68 -24.26 -3.22 9.11
C LEU A 68 -23.61 -3.89 10.33
N GLU A 69 -23.52 -5.21 10.36
CA GLU A 69 -22.82 -5.95 11.43
C GLU A 69 -21.30 -5.79 11.31
N ARG A 70 -20.76 -5.85 10.08
CA ARG A 70 -19.33 -5.62 9.82
C ARG A 70 -18.90 -4.17 10.11
N LEU A 71 -19.70 -3.17 9.73
CA LEU A 71 -19.46 -1.77 10.04
C LEU A 71 -19.61 -1.45 11.53
N LYS A 72 -20.45 -2.22 12.26
CA LYS A 72 -20.57 -2.12 13.73
C LYS A 72 -19.36 -2.74 14.41
N ALA A 73 -18.82 -3.87 13.93
CA ALA A 73 -17.60 -4.48 14.43
C ALA A 73 -16.38 -3.57 14.27
N GLN A 74 -16.27 -2.84 13.16
CA GLN A 74 -15.22 -1.81 12.99
C GLN A 74 -15.34 -0.62 13.98
N LYS A 75 -16.54 -0.28 14.43
CA LYS A 75 -16.75 0.78 15.44
C LYS A 75 -16.41 0.35 16.87
N THR A 76 -16.32 -0.95 17.14
CA THR A 76 -15.99 -1.50 18.46
C THR A 76 -14.49 -1.69 18.73
N GLY A 77 -13.62 -1.24 17.80
CA GLY A 77 -12.16 -1.26 18.04
C GLY A 77 -11.50 -2.64 17.94
N GLU A 78 -12.19 -3.62 17.37
CA GLU A 78 -11.55 -4.88 16.99
C GLU A 78 -10.67 -4.61 15.76
N ASP A 79 -9.36 -4.82 15.89
CA ASP A 79 -8.36 -4.74 14.83
C ASP A 79 -8.69 -5.78 13.74
N VAL A 80 -9.41 -5.37 12.71
CA VAL A 80 -9.55 -6.15 11.49
C VAL A 80 -8.31 -5.87 10.65
N SER A 81 -7.35 -6.76 10.68
CA SER A 81 -6.22 -6.72 9.76
C SER A 81 -6.77 -6.80 8.32
N ILE A 82 -6.60 -5.73 7.56
CA ILE A 82 -6.99 -5.67 6.16
C ILE A 82 -5.92 -6.42 5.38
N ASP A 83 -6.31 -7.51 4.74
CA ASP A 83 -5.44 -8.31 3.90
C ASP A 83 -5.38 -7.69 2.49
N GLU A 84 -4.21 -7.19 2.11
CA GLU A 84 -3.96 -6.51 0.83
C GLU A 84 -4.29 -7.42 -0.37
N SER A 85 -4.00 -8.71 -0.28
CA SER A 85 -4.27 -9.67 -1.35
C SER A 85 -5.77 -9.81 -1.62
N LYS A 86 -6.59 -9.76 -0.56
CA LYS A 86 -8.06 -9.77 -0.69
C LYS A 86 -8.59 -8.50 -1.34
N ILE A 87 -8.01 -7.35 -1.03
CA ILE A 87 -8.40 -6.08 -1.66
C ILE A 87 -8.16 -6.16 -3.16
N ILE A 88 -7.00 -6.66 -3.58
CA ILE A 88 -6.65 -6.85 -4.99
C ILE A 88 -7.63 -7.80 -5.66
N GLU A 89 -7.87 -8.97 -5.08
CA GLU A 89 -8.80 -9.96 -5.63
C GLU A 89 -10.23 -9.42 -5.73
N GLN A 90 -10.72 -8.77 -4.67
CA GLN A 90 -12.05 -8.17 -4.66
C GLN A 90 -12.18 -7.06 -5.69
N PHE A 91 -11.15 -6.23 -5.86
CA PHE A 91 -11.15 -5.20 -6.88
C PHE A 91 -11.17 -5.79 -8.29
N VAL A 92 -10.39 -6.84 -8.55
CA VAL A 92 -10.41 -7.57 -9.83
C VAL A 92 -11.78 -8.18 -10.10
N ASN A 93 -12.41 -8.81 -9.10
CA ASN A 93 -13.74 -9.40 -9.24
C ASN A 93 -14.82 -8.33 -9.47
N TYR A 94 -14.73 -7.20 -8.80
CA TYR A 94 -15.59 -6.04 -9.02
C TYR A 94 -15.44 -5.48 -10.46
N MET A 95 -14.20 -5.27 -10.93
CA MET A 95 -13.93 -4.80 -12.28
C MET A 95 -14.41 -5.79 -13.34
N ARG A 96 -14.29 -7.11 -13.08
CA ARG A 96 -14.82 -8.17 -13.94
C ARG A 96 -16.33 -8.05 -14.06
N ALA A 97 -17.05 -7.96 -12.94
CA ALA A 97 -18.51 -7.89 -12.92
C ALA A 97 -19.03 -6.64 -13.66
N ILE A 98 -18.36 -5.49 -13.53
CA ILE A 98 -18.75 -4.28 -14.27
C ILE A 98 -18.44 -4.45 -15.78
N SER A 99 -17.29 -5.04 -16.12
CA SER A 99 -16.86 -5.19 -17.51
C SER A 99 -17.74 -6.17 -18.33
N GLU A 100 -18.52 -7.00 -17.67
CA GLU A 100 -19.54 -7.86 -18.32
C GLU A 100 -20.71 -7.03 -18.89
N LYS A 101 -21.05 -5.92 -18.24
CA LYS A 101 -22.17 -5.08 -18.66
C LYS A 101 -21.74 -3.82 -19.41
N TYR A 102 -20.57 -3.28 -19.09
CA TYR A 102 -20.08 -2.02 -19.63
C TYR A 102 -18.67 -2.15 -20.20
N THR A 103 -18.38 -1.44 -21.29
CA THR A 103 -17.01 -1.26 -21.77
C THR A 103 -16.31 -0.22 -20.89
N ILE A 104 -15.20 -0.61 -20.27
CA ILE A 104 -14.41 0.22 -19.38
C ILE A 104 -13.13 0.64 -20.10
N VAL A 105 -12.80 1.93 -20.06
CA VAL A 105 -11.50 2.45 -20.46
C VAL A 105 -10.86 3.11 -19.25
N LEU A 106 -9.76 2.53 -18.76
CA LEU A 106 -9.00 3.03 -17.63
C LEU A 106 -7.76 3.77 -18.13
N PHE A 107 -7.71 5.08 -17.91
CA PHE A 107 -6.53 5.89 -18.17
C PHE A 107 -5.73 6.09 -16.88
N ILE A 108 -4.45 5.76 -16.92
CA ILE A 108 -3.52 5.95 -15.81
C ILE A 108 -2.34 6.78 -16.34
N ASP A 109 -2.24 8.00 -15.84
CA ASP A 109 -1.14 8.90 -16.18
C ASP A 109 -0.02 8.80 -15.15
N ASP A 110 1.19 9.22 -15.55
CA ASP A 110 2.36 9.31 -14.67
C ASP A 110 2.73 7.99 -13.96
N LEU A 111 2.66 6.86 -14.65
CA LEU A 111 2.98 5.52 -14.12
C LEU A 111 4.44 5.39 -13.65
N GLN A 112 5.33 6.33 -13.97
CA GLN A 112 6.68 6.35 -13.40
C GLN A 112 6.70 6.59 -11.88
N TRP A 113 5.61 7.02 -11.27
CA TRP A 113 5.50 7.23 -9.82
C TRP A 113 4.69 6.12 -9.11
N ILE A 114 4.36 5.07 -9.84
CA ILE A 114 3.57 3.95 -9.31
C ILE A 114 4.38 3.17 -8.25
N ASP A 115 3.73 2.84 -7.15
CA ASP A 115 4.27 1.98 -6.10
C ASP A 115 4.11 0.49 -6.43
N LYS A 116 4.83 -0.37 -5.70
CA LYS A 116 4.79 -1.83 -5.96
C LYS A 116 3.41 -2.46 -5.79
N PRO A 117 2.62 -2.15 -4.72
CA PRO A 117 1.27 -2.68 -4.59
C PRO A 117 0.35 -2.31 -5.75
N SER A 118 0.43 -1.06 -6.23
CA SER A 118 -0.34 -0.60 -7.39
C SER A 118 0.10 -1.29 -8.69
N VAL A 119 1.41 -1.59 -8.84
CA VAL A 119 1.91 -2.41 -9.96
C VAL A 119 1.32 -3.81 -9.92
N GLU A 120 1.28 -4.44 -8.74
CA GLU A 120 0.71 -5.78 -8.57
C GLU A 120 -0.79 -5.79 -8.90
N LEU A 121 -1.54 -4.81 -8.40
CA LEU A 121 -2.96 -4.64 -8.74
C LEU A 121 -3.16 -4.49 -10.25
N LEU A 122 -2.35 -3.64 -10.89
CA LEU A 122 -2.43 -3.42 -12.34
C LEU A 122 -2.09 -4.69 -13.12
N TYR A 123 -1.09 -5.45 -12.68
CA TYR A 123 -0.73 -6.73 -13.26
C TYR A 123 -1.87 -7.74 -13.14
N GLN A 124 -2.47 -7.88 -11.96
CA GLN A 124 -3.60 -8.77 -11.72
C GLN A 124 -4.82 -8.39 -12.57
N LEU A 125 -5.11 -7.10 -12.75
CA LEU A 125 -6.16 -6.63 -13.66
C LEU A 125 -5.87 -7.06 -15.11
N ILE A 126 -4.63 -6.85 -15.58
CA ILE A 126 -4.22 -7.16 -16.95
C ILE A 126 -4.33 -8.67 -17.22
N VAL A 127 -3.88 -9.50 -16.31
CA VAL A 127 -3.87 -10.96 -16.46
C VAL A 127 -5.28 -11.55 -16.31
N SER A 128 -5.99 -11.16 -15.25
CA SER A 128 -7.28 -11.76 -14.89
C SER A 128 -8.44 -11.31 -15.78
N LEU A 129 -8.34 -10.11 -16.38
CA LEU A 129 -9.39 -9.52 -17.21
C LEU A 129 -9.07 -9.52 -18.72
N ARG A 130 -8.15 -10.36 -19.15
CA ARG A 130 -7.67 -10.45 -20.54
C ARG A 130 -8.76 -10.66 -21.61
N ARG A 131 -9.91 -11.21 -21.23
CA ARG A 131 -11.07 -11.49 -22.12
C ARG A 131 -12.29 -10.65 -21.77
N SER A 132 -12.14 -9.60 -20.99
CA SER A 132 -13.21 -8.70 -20.58
C SER A 132 -13.30 -7.46 -21.48
N SER A 133 -14.37 -6.67 -21.32
CA SER A 133 -14.52 -5.38 -22.01
C SER A 133 -13.78 -4.26 -21.27
N LEU A 134 -12.51 -4.49 -20.87
CA LEU A 134 -11.64 -3.54 -20.21
C LEU A 134 -10.44 -3.19 -21.11
N MET A 135 -10.24 -1.90 -21.34
CA MET A 135 -9.03 -1.35 -21.97
C MET A 135 -8.26 -0.50 -20.95
N ILE A 136 -6.97 -0.75 -20.81
CA ILE A 136 -6.08 0.03 -19.96
C ILE A 136 -5.12 0.81 -20.84
N VAL A 137 -5.04 2.13 -20.63
CA VAL A 137 -4.12 3.03 -21.30
C VAL A 137 -3.25 3.68 -20.22
N GLY A 138 -1.97 3.32 -20.18
CA GLY A 138 -1.01 3.85 -19.23
C GLY A 138 0.00 4.78 -19.91
N CYS A 139 0.30 5.92 -19.29
CA CYS A 139 1.33 6.85 -19.74
C CYS A 139 2.47 6.87 -18.73
N TYR A 140 3.71 6.89 -19.21
CA TYR A 140 4.90 7.00 -18.36
C TYR A 140 6.06 7.63 -19.12
N ARG A 141 7.03 8.16 -18.36
CA ARG A 141 8.29 8.68 -18.89
C ARG A 141 9.35 7.57 -18.81
N SER A 142 9.86 7.15 -19.97
CA SER A 142 10.90 6.11 -20.04
C SER A 142 12.19 6.52 -19.32
N GLU A 143 12.56 7.80 -19.41
CA GLU A 143 13.75 8.35 -18.76
C GLU A 143 13.72 8.20 -17.24
N ASP A 144 12.57 8.41 -16.60
CA ASP A 144 12.38 8.29 -15.15
C ASP A 144 12.46 6.82 -14.69
N ILE A 145 12.05 5.87 -15.55
CA ILE A 145 12.15 4.43 -15.26
C ILE A 145 13.58 3.92 -15.46
N ASP A 146 14.25 4.34 -16.55
CA ASP A 146 15.61 3.91 -16.88
C ASP A 146 16.66 4.58 -16.00
N GLY A 147 16.40 5.81 -15.56
CA GLY A 147 17.24 6.61 -14.65
C GLY A 147 16.98 6.39 -13.17
N TYR A 148 16.17 5.42 -12.79
CA TYR A 148 15.78 5.20 -11.40
C TYR A 148 16.98 4.94 -10.48
N THR A 149 17.13 5.79 -9.45
CA THR A 149 18.26 5.76 -8.49
C THR A 149 17.91 5.09 -7.15
N GLY A 150 16.69 4.57 -6.99
CA GLY A 150 16.28 3.87 -5.77
C GLY A 150 16.91 2.48 -5.61
N GLU A 151 16.65 1.83 -4.48
CA GLU A 151 17.13 0.47 -4.21
C GLU A 151 16.49 -0.53 -5.20
N GLY A 152 17.33 -1.14 -6.06
CA GLY A 152 16.91 -2.15 -7.03
C GLY A 152 16.42 -1.59 -8.37
N ARG A 153 15.55 -2.31 -9.04
CA ARG A 153 14.94 -1.92 -10.33
C ARG A 153 13.61 -1.22 -10.10
N HIS A 154 13.30 -0.25 -10.97
CA HIS A 154 12.00 0.42 -10.93
C HIS A 154 10.84 -0.59 -10.99
N PRO A 155 9.78 -0.47 -10.13
CA PRO A 155 8.67 -1.43 -10.09
C PRO A 155 8.02 -1.70 -11.45
N MET A 156 7.85 -0.65 -12.28
CA MET A 156 7.29 -0.74 -13.63
C MET A 156 8.10 -1.62 -14.59
N GLN A 157 9.39 -1.81 -14.38
CA GLN A 157 10.25 -2.51 -15.34
C GLN A 157 9.86 -3.99 -15.47
N LYS A 158 9.43 -4.61 -14.36
CA LYS A 158 8.88 -5.97 -14.37
C LYS A 158 7.57 -6.03 -15.15
N LEU A 159 6.64 -5.12 -14.87
CA LEU A 159 5.33 -5.04 -15.51
C LEU A 159 5.47 -4.82 -17.04
N ILE A 160 6.34 -3.90 -17.47
CA ILE A 160 6.62 -3.65 -18.90
C ILE A 160 7.09 -4.92 -19.59
N ASN A 161 8.00 -5.69 -18.99
CA ASN A 161 8.50 -6.93 -19.56
C ASN A 161 7.41 -8.00 -19.66
N GLU A 162 6.59 -8.13 -18.64
CA GLU A 162 5.48 -9.10 -18.64
C GLU A 162 4.39 -8.75 -19.65
N ILE A 163 4.06 -7.45 -19.80
CA ILE A 163 3.16 -6.96 -20.84
C ILE A 163 3.72 -7.28 -22.24
N LYS A 164 5.02 -7.06 -22.47
CA LYS A 164 5.67 -7.41 -23.75
C LYS A 164 5.59 -8.91 -24.06
N ILE A 165 5.77 -9.75 -23.04
CA ILE A 165 5.67 -11.20 -23.18
C ILE A 165 4.21 -11.63 -23.47
N ALA A 166 3.24 -11.07 -22.76
CA ALA A 166 1.85 -11.48 -22.82
C ALA A 166 1.09 -10.95 -24.05
N PHE A 167 1.42 -9.73 -24.52
CA PHE A 167 0.66 -9.01 -25.54
C PHE A 167 1.49 -8.54 -26.75
N GLY A 168 2.82 -8.78 -26.72
CA GLY A 168 3.72 -8.30 -27.76
C GLY A 168 4.00 -6.80 -27.66
N ASN A 169 4.23 -6.15 -28.81
CA ASN A 169 4.55 -4.72 -28.82
C ASN A 169 3.27 -3.86 -28.85
N VAL A 170 2.74 -3.57 -27.69
CA VAL A 170 1.58 -2.66 -27.47
C VAL A 170 2.01 -1.26 -27.01
N PHE A 171 3.31 -0.96 -27.06
CA PHE A 171 3.88 0.30 -26.62
C PHE A 171 3.93 1.31 -27.77
N ILE A 172 3.48 2.53 -27.48
CA ILE A 172 3.52 3.67 -28.40
C ILE A 172 4.54 4.67 -27.87
N GLN A 173 5.62 4.88 -28.63
CA GLN A 173 6.67 5.83 -28.28
C GLN A 173 6.39 7.17 -28.97
N LEU A 174 5.99 8.16 -28.18
CA LEU A 174 5.64 9.50 -28.68
C LEU A 174 6.86 10.31 -29.14
N ASP A 175 8.06 9.99 -28.60
CA ASP A 175 9.31 10.66 -29.00
C ASP A 175 9.75 10.31 -30.44
N ASN A 176 9.28 9.21 -30.95
CA ASN A 176 9.61 8.72 -32.30
C ASN A 176 8.61 9.13 -33.39
N LEU A 177 7.71 10.07 -33.10
CA LEU A 177 6.77 10.59 -34.09
C LEU A 177 7.53 11.29 -35.25
N SER A 178 7.13 10.98 -36.49
CA SER A 178 7.67 11.68 -37.66
C SER A 178 7.34 13.18 -37.64
N GLU A 179 8.12 13.98 -38.38
CA GLU A 179 7.83 15.41 -38.53
C GLU A 179 6.42 15.65 -39.10
N ALA A 180 5.96 14.76 -40.01
CA ALA A 180 4.62 14.84 -40.59
C ALA A 180 3.55 14.62 -39.52
N ASP A 181 3.72 13.60 -38.66
CA ASP A 181 2.75 13.30 -37.59
C ASP A 181 2.69 14.43 -36.56
N ARG A 182 3.85 15.02 -36.21
CA ARG A 182 3.91 16.16 -35.27
C ARG A 182 3.24 17.40 -35.86
N LYS A 183 3.39 17.66 -37.18
CA LYS A 183 2.69 18.75 -37.87
C LYS A 183 1.18 18.52 -37.92
N ASP A 184 0.76 17.30 -38.22
CA ASP A 184 -0.65 16.93 -38.23
C ASP A 184 -1.26 17.09 -36.83
N PHE A 185 -0.58 16.65 -35.80
CA PHE A 185 -1.00 16.80 -34.43
C PHE A 185 -1.13 18.30 -34.02
N MET A 186 -0.16 19.14 -34.37
CA MET A 186 -0.26 20.59 -34.18
C MET A 186 -1.49 21.17 -34.89
N ASN A 187 -1.73 20.77 -36.14
CA ASN A 187 -2.90 21.24 -36.88
C ASN A 187 -4.20 20.79 -36.21
N GLN A 188 -4.28 19.58 -35.71
CA GLN A 188 -5.44 19.10 -34.96
C GLN A 188 -5.68 19.88 -33.67
N ILE A 189 -4.63 20.32 -32.96
CA ILE A 189 -4.75 21.21 -31.80
C ILE A 189 -5.33 22.57 -32.21
N LEU A 190 -4.79 23.18 -33.27
CA LEU A 190 -5.22 24.49 -33.73
C LEU A 190 -6.66 24.49 -34.29
N ASP A 191 -7.04 23.40 -34.98
CA ASP A 191 -8.33 23.27 -35.66
C ASP A 191 -9.47 22.79 -34.72
N ARG A 192 -9.20 22.63 -33.43
CA ARG A 192 -10.25 22.39 -32.42
C ARG A 192 -11.29 23.51 -32.38
N ASP A 193 -10.83 24.72 -32.50
CA ASP A 193 -11.67 25.92 -32.57
C ASP A 193 -11.72 26.42 -34.03
N LYS A 194 -12.84 27.05 -34.42
CA LYS A 194 -12.95 27.65 -35.74
C LYS A 194 -11.89 28.74 -35.89
N ASN A 195 -11.03 28.59 -36.87
CA ASN A 195 -9.93 29.52 -37.08
C ASN A 195 -9.63 29.79 -38.56
N GLN A 196 -8.92 30.89 -38.82
CA GLN A 196 -8.36 31.31 -40.11
C GLN A 196 -6.87 31.63 -39.98
N TYR A 197 -6.12 30.79 -39.24
CA TYR A 197 -4.67 30.95 -39.13
C TYR A 197 -3.99 30.79 -40.47
N THR A 198 -3.08 31.72 -40.81
CA THR A 198 -2.35 31.67 -42.06
C THR A 198 -1.38 30.50 -42.11
N ALA A 199 -1.11 29.99 -43.33
CA ALA A 199 -0.12 28.91 -43.52
C ALA A 199 1.28 29.30 -43.01
N SER A 200 1.65 30.59 -43.15
CA SER A 200 2.91 31.11 -42.62
C SER A 200 2.97 31.10 -41.12
N PHE A 201 1.87 31.41 -40.43
CA PHE A 201 1.76 31.34 -38.97
C PHE A 201 1.93 29.93 -38.49
N ARG A 202 1.19 28.96 -39.07
CA ARG A 202 1.30 27.53 -38.71
C ARG A 202 2.72 26.98 -38.92
N LYS A 203 3.36 27.35 -40.03
CA LYS A 203 4.74 26.94 -40.32
C LYS A 203 5.72 27.45 -39.26
N LYS A 204 5.68 28.73 -38.94
CA LYS A 204 6.57 29.36 -37.96
C LYS A 204 6.31 28.83 -36.54
N LEU A 205 5.04 28.62 -36.17
CA LEU A 205 4.67 28.02 -34.89
C LEU A 205 5.28 26.60 -34.76
N PHE A 206 5.20 25.79 -35.83
CA PHE A 206 5.83 24.45 -35.82
C PHE A 206 7.36 24.54 -35.71
N GLU A 207 7.99 25.43 -36.46
CA GLU A 207 9.46 25.62 -36.38
C GLU A 207 9.92 26.02 -34.97
N ARG A 208 9.12 26.77 -34.23
CA ARG A 208 9.39 27.19 -32.84
C ARG A 208 9.16 26.07 -31.84
N THR A 209 8.03 25.40 -31.94
CA THR A 209 7.58 24.44 -30.94
C THR A 209 8.01 23.01 -31.24
N ASN A 210 8.53 22.74 -32.44
CA ASN A 210 8.84 21.43 -32.97
C ASN A 210 7.69 20.41 -32.80
N GLY A 211 6.45 20.91 -32.77
CA GLY A 211 5.25 20.12 -32.58
C GLY A 211 5.00 19.66 -31.13
N ASN A 212 5.74 20.17 -30.16
CA ASN A 212 5.50 19.85 -28.74
C ASN A 212 4.14 20.42 -28.29
N PRO A 213 3.19 19.56 -27.82
CA PRO A 213 1.83 19.99 -27.49
C PRO A 213 1.74 21.07 -26.44
N LEU A 214 2.57 20.94 -25.39
CA LEU A 214 2.61 21.89 -24.30
C LEU A 214 3.11 23.24 -24.80
N PHE A 215 4.22 23.24 -25.54
CA PHE A 215 4.80 24.47 -26.08
C PHE A 215 3.85 25.18 -27.06
N ILE A 216 3.13 24.41 -27.91
CA ILE A 216 2.10 24.95 -28.81
C ILE A 216 1.00 25.63 -27.97
N THR A 217 0.48 24.94 -26.94
CA THR A 217 -0.63 25.44 -26.14
C THR A 217 -0.25 26.71 -25.39
N GLU A 218 0.91 26.73 -24.74
CA GLU A 218 1.37 27.87 -23.97
C GLU A 218 1.69 29.09 -24.87
N MET A 219 2.32 28.83 -26.01
CA MET A 219 2.56 29.90 -27.00
C MET A 219 1.25 30.48 -27.58
N MET A 220 0.28 29.65 -27.85
CA MET A 220 -1.05 30.08 -28.29
C MET A 220 -1.79 30.88 -27.21
N ASN A 221 -1.63 30.50 -25.92
CA ASN A 221 -2.20 31.26 -24.82
C ASN A 221 -1.53 32.63 -24.71
N LEU A 222 -0.19 32.71 -24.78
CA LEU A 222 0.57 33.95 -24.78
C LEU A 222 0.09 34.89 -25.92
N PHE A 223 -0.04 34.34 -27.14
CA PHE A 223 -0.52 35.13 -28.29
C PHE A 223 -1.95 35.65 -28.13
N LYS A 224 -2.80 34.93 -27.41
CA LYS A 224 -4.15 35.37 -27.05
C LYS A 224 -4.13 36.48 -26.00
N ASP A 225 -3.30 36.33 -24.98
CA ASP A 225 -3.14 37.30 -23.89
C ASP A 225 -2.62 38.66 -24.44
N GLU A 226 -1.71 38.63 -25.41
CA GLU A 226 -1.16 39.80 -26.06
C GLU A 226 -2.01 40.36 -27.24
N GLY A 227 -3.09 39.65 -27.56
CA GLY A 227 -3.97 40.05 -28.68
C GLY A 227 -3.39 39.85 -30.08
N VAL A 228 -2.29 39.13 -30.20
CA VAL A 228 -1.69 38.70 -31.50
C VAL A 228 -2.58 37.64 -32.17
N VAL A 229 -3.18 36.80 -31.39
CA VAL A 229 -4.27 35.93 -31.79
C VAL A 229 -5.56 36.46 -31.15
N TYR A 230 -6.51 36.83 -31.97
CA TYR A 230 -7.76 37.46 -31.56
C TYR A 230 -8.96 36.77 -32.20
N GLN A 231 -10.14 36.97 -31.59
CA GLN A 231 -11.38 36.41 -32.09
C GLN A 231 -12.25 37.50 -32.75
N GLU A 232 -12.66 37.24 -33.99
CA GLU A 232 -13.59 38.09 -34.74
C GLU A 232 -14.70 37.21 -35.30
N ASP A 233 -15.95 37.53 -35.06
CA ASP A 233 -17.13 36.75 -35.45
C ASP A 233 -17.05 35.25 -35.04
N GLU A 234 -16.63 34.99 -33.82
CA GLU A 234 -16.38 33.65 -33.28
C GLU A 234 -15.28 32.83 -33.99
N ILE A 235 -14.48 33.46 -34.85
CA ILE A 235 -13.40 32.84 -35.61
C ILE A 235 -12.07 33.42 -35.12
N TRP A 236 -11.14 32.49 -34.73
CA TRP A 236 -9.79 32.89 -34.34
C TRP A 236 -8.94 33.25 -35.55
N LYS A 237 -8.26 34.42 -35.46
CA LYS A 237 -7.37 34.96 -36.48
C LYS A 237 -6.03 35.34 -35.88
N ASN A 238 -4.98 35.39 -36.68
CA ASN A 238 -3.67 35.92 -36.29
C ASN A 238 -3.38 37.24 -37.00
N GLN A 239 -2.63 38.13 -36.35
CA GLN A 239 -2.12 39.36 -36.97
C GLN A 239 -1.21 39.04 -38.14
N LYS A 240 -1.27 39.85 -39.20
CA LYS A 240 -0.50 39.62 -40.44
C LYS A 240 1.00 39.95 -40.29
N ASN A 241 1.35 40.93 -39.49
CA ASN A 241 2.72 41.43 -39.29
C ASN A 241 3.19 41.12 -37.86
N MET A 242 3.42 39.87 -37.58
CA MET A 242 3.91 39.41 -36.31
C MET A 242 5.43 39.26 -36.33
N GLU A 243 6.13 39.88 -35.40
CA GLU A 243 7.57 39.83 -35.22
C GLU A 243 7.92 38.62 -34.31
N TRP A 244 8.28 37.48 -34.92
CA TRP A 244 8.53 36.24 -34.20
C TRP A 244 9.79 36.25 -33.32
N HIS A 245 10.73 37.16 -33.52
CA HIS A 245 11.93 37.30 -32.72
C HIS A 245 11.68 37.86 -31.32
N ASP A 246 10.56 38.51 -31.11
CA ASP A 246 10.16 39.08 -29.81
C ASP A 246 9.66 38.00 -28.83
N TYR A 247 9.40 36.78 -29.29
CA TYR A 247 8.86 35.70 -28.47
C TYR A 247 9.90 34.67 -28.05
N PRO A 248 9.79 34.12 -26.83
CA PRO A 248 10.70 33.15 -26.32
C PRO A 248 10.87 31.92 -27.23
N ILE A 249 12.11 31.39 -27.27
CA ILE A 249 12.46 30.17 -28.04
C ILE A 249 12.25 28.90 -27.22
N ARG A 250 12.19 29.05 -25.90
CA ARG A 250 12.05 27.97 -24.94
C ARG A 250 10.77 28.15 -24.13
N ILE A 251 10.22 27.03 -23.66
CA ILE A 251 8.96 27.03 -22.89
C ILE A 251 9.12 27.75 -21.55
N GLU A 252 10.30 27.68 -20.92
CA GLU A 252 10.60 28.38 -19.66
C GLU A 252 10.41 29.91 -19.83
N GLY A 253 10.90 30.47 -20.93
CA GLY A 253 10.75 31.91 -21.21
C GLY A 253 9.28 32.33 -21.43
N ILE A 254 8.44 31.46 -22.00
CA ILE A 254 7.01 31.74 -22.11
C ILE A 254 6.34 31.72 -20.73
N ILE A 255 6.71 30.78 -19.90
CA ILE A 255 6.20 30.69 -18.53
C ILE A 255 6.58 31.93 -17.74
N GLU A 256 7.85 32.34 -17.81
CA GLU A 256 8.35 33.56 -17.18
C GLU A 256 7.59 34.79 -17.62
N GLU A 257 7.40 34.98 -18.92
CA GLU A 257 6.68 36.14 -19.49
C GLU A 257 5.21 36.15 -19.08
N ARG A 258 4.54 34.98 -19.08
CA ARG A 258 3.15 34.91 -18.65
C ARG A 258 2.98 35.18 -17.15
N ILE A 259 3.94 34.78 -16.33
CA ILE A 259 3.92 35.02 -14.89
C ILE A 259 4.26 36.48 -14.57
N SER A 260 5.25 37.08 -15.26
CA SER A 260 5.64 38.49 -15.04
C SER A 260 4.56 39.48 -15.42
N ASN A 261 3.64 39.10 -16.29
CA ASN A 261 2.50 39.94 -16.70
C ASN A 261 1.28 39.83 -15.74
N LEU A 262 1.38 39.07 -14.64
CA LEU A 262 0.30 38.95 -13.65
C LEU A 262 0.29 40.16 -12.69
N GLU A 263 -0.89 40.51 -12.18
CA GLU A 263 -1.03 41.42 -11.04
C GLU A 263 -0.35 40.87 -9.81
N ASP A 264 0.33 41.67 -9.00
CA ASP A 264 1.03 41.29 -7.79
C ASP A 264 0.14 40.44 -6.85
N SER A 265 -1.13 40.81 -6.72
CA SER A 265 -2.12 40.06 -5.89
C SER A 265 -2.40 38.65 -6.41
N LEU A 266 -2.36 38.43 -7.73
CA LEU A 266 -2.53 37.08 -8.31
C LEU A 266 -1.26 36.25 -8.18
N MET A 267 -0.10 36.93 -8.28
CA MET A 267 1.18 36.28 -8.05
C MET A 267 1.33 35.79 -6.60
N GLU A 268 0.89 36.62 -5.64
CA GLU A 268 0.87 36.23 -4.22
C GLU A 268 -0.01 34.98 -3.98
N ILE A 269 -1.21 34.93 -4.56
CA ILE A 269 -2.10 33.77 -4.51
C ILE A 269 -1.42 32.52 -5.06
N LEU A 270 -0.78 32.62 -6.24
CA LEU A 270 -0.10 31.50 -6.88
C LEU A 270 1.16 31.07 -6.09
N SER A 271 1.87 32.01 -5.48
CA SER A 271 3.04 31.74 -4.64
C SER A 271 2.65 30.86 -3.45
N HIS A 272 1.61 31.24 -2.71
CA HIS A 272 1.11 30.46 -1.58
C HIS A 272 0.53 29.09 -2.04
N ALA A 273 -0.17 29.07 -3.17
CA ALA A 273 -0.68 27.83 -3.76
C ALA A 273 0.45 26.87 -4.18
N SER A 274 1.58 27.41 -4.72
CA SER A 274 2.69 26.62 -5.22
C SER A 274 3.37 25.80 -4.12
N VAL A 275 3.37 26.30 -2.89
CA VAL A 275 3.94 25.62 -1.70
C VAL A 275 3.09 24.45 -1.26
N GLN A 276 1.78 24.46 -1.50
CA GLN A 276 0.94 23.29 -1.27
C GLN A 276 1.20 22.18 -2.28
N GLY A 277 1.77 22.48 -3.43
CA GLY A 277 2.07 21.55 -4.50
C GLY A 277 1.21 21.76 -5.76
N PRO A 278 1.22 20.80 -6.71
CA PRO A 278 0.43 20.90 -7.94
C PRO A 278 -1.08 20.93 -7.68
N ASN A 279 -1.52 20.33 -6.59
CA ASN A 279 -2.90 20.38 -6.08
C ASN A 279 -2.91 21.20 -4.80
N PHE A 280 -3.86 22.12 -4.66
CA PHE A 280 -3.95 22.96 -3.48
C PHE A 280 -5.39 23.14 -3.00
N ILE A 281 -5.54 23.49 -1.75
CA ILE A 281 -6.80 23.59 -1.03
C ILE A 281 -7.14 25.05 -0.79
N LEU A 282 -8.33 25.48 -1.22
CA LEU A 282 -8.81 26.85 -1.06
C LEU A 282 -8.81 27.30 0.42
N GLN A 283 -9.25 26.44 1.33
CA GLN A 283 -9.33 26.73 2.77
C GLN A 283 -7.94 26.94 3.40
N VAL A 284 -6.93 26.22 2.94
CA VAL A 284 -5.54 26.42 3.34
C VAL A 284 -5.05 27.76 2.81
N LEU A 285 -5.28 28.02 1.53
CA LEU A 285 -4.90 29.27 0.86
C LEU A 285 -5.54 30.51 1.51
N SER A 286 -6.84 30.40 1.89
CA SER A 286 -7.57 31.46 2.60
C SER A 286 -6.92 31.81 3.94
N ARG A 287 -6.47 30.82 4.67
CA ARG A 287 -5.84 31.03 5.99
C ARG A 287 -4.41 31.54 5.89
N THR A 288 -3.61 31.04 4.92
CA THR A 288 -2.22 31.51 4.73
C THR A 288 -2.16 32.95 4.22
N LEU A 289 -3.13 33.39 3.43
CA LEU A 289 -3.24 34.76 2.92
C LEU A 289 -4.04 35.69 3.85
N ASN A 290 -4.69 35.14 4.88
CA ASN A 290 -5.65 35.85 5.73
C ASN A 290 -6.75 36.57 4.89
N GLU A 291 -7.22 35.90 3.83
CA GLU A 291 -8.24 36.39 2.90
C GLU A 291 -9.51 35.54 2.96
N SER A 292 -10.66 36.14 2.62
CA SER A 292 -11.92 35.40 2.59
C SER A 292 -11.96 34.38 1.44
N GLU A 293 -12.45 33.17 1.71
CA GLU A 293 -12.64 32.11 0.69
C GLU A 293 -13.42 32.61 -0.52
N ARG A 294 -14.39 33.52 -0.31
CA ARG A 294 -15.21 34.08 -1.38
C ARG A 294 -14.39 34.94 -2.34
N ASN A 295 -13.51 35.80 -1.84
CA ASN A 295 -12.65 36.65 -2.66
C ASN A 295 -11.65 35.81 -3.45
N LEU A 296 -11.01 34.89 -2.78
CA LEU A 296 -10.05 33.96 -3.39
C LEU A 296 -10.73 33.10 -4.47
N LEU A 297 -11.93 32.57 -4.21
CA LEU A 297 -12.69 31.84 -5.21
C LEU A 297 -12.97 32.67 -6.45
N MET A 298 -13.26 33.95 -6.28
CA MET A 298 -13.49 34.88 -7.42
C MET A 298 -12.19 35.11 -8.21
N SER A 299 -11.05 35.28 -7.53
CA SER A 299 -9.74 35.44 -8.18
C SER A 299 -9.30 34.16 -8.90
N LEU A 300 -9.44 33.01 -8.25
CA LEU A 300 -9.13 31.70 -8.84
C LEU A 300 -10.01 31.40 -10.05
N SER A 301 -11.35 31.50 -9.91
CA SER A 301 -12.26 31.06 -10.97
C SER A 301 -12.38 32.08 -12.13
N LYS A 302 -12.35 33.40 -11.88
CA LYS A 302 -12.53 34.42 -12.94
C LYS A 302 -11.22 34.81 -13.58
N LYS A 303 -10.22 35.16 -12.76
CA LYS A 303 -8.94 35.65 -13.30
C LYS A 303 -8.01 34.46 -13.64
N LEU A 304 -7.59 33.67 -12.66
CA LEU A 304 -6.56 32.63 -12.86
C LEU A 304 -7.04 31.48 -13.74
N GLN A 305 -8.30 31.04 -13.60
CA GLN A 305 -8.83 29.93 -14.41
C GLN A 305 -9.36 30.44 -15.78
N LYS A 306 -10.20 31.46 -15.79
CA LYS A 306 -10.90 31.85 -17.01
C LYS A 306 -10.10 32.80 -17.92
N GLN A 307 -9.33 33.70 -17.34
CA GLN A 307 -8.55 34.67 -18.09
C GLN A 307 -7.14 34.14 -18.37
N HIS A 308 -6.39 33.75 -17.33
CA HIS A 308 -4.98 33.36 -17.48
C HIS A 308 -4.76 31.85 -17.69
N HIS A 309 -5.75 30.99 -17.49
CA HIS A 309 -5.65 29.54 -17.67
C HIS A 309 -4.52 28.88 -16.88
N LEU A 310 -4.18 29.41 -15.70
CA LEU A 310 -3.08 28.92 -14.86
C LEU A 310 -3.54 27.90 -13.82
N VAL A 311 -4.82 27.92 -13.44
CA VAL A 311 -5.39 26.99 -12.47
C VAL A 311 -6.70 26.37 -12.97
N MET A 312 -7.09 25.27 -12.39
CA MET A 312 -8.36 24.58 -12.65
C MET A 312 -9.04 24.23 -11.34
N GLU A 313 -10.36 24.34 -11.31
CA GLU A 313 -11.18 23.89 -10.19
C GLU A 313 -11.31 22.37 -10.20
N GLY A 314 -11.08 21.76 -9.05
CA GLY A 314 -11.20 20.34 -8.82
C GLY A 314 -12.44 19.92 -8.07
N ASP A 315 -12.30 18.79 -7.37
CA ASP A 315 -13.38 18.24 -6.59
C ASP A 315 -13.60 19.00 -5.28
N CYS A 316 -14.87 19.04 -4.85
CA CYS A 316 -15.23 19.52 -3.52
C CYS A 316 -15.52 18.31 -2.64
N VAL A 317 -14.67 18.06 -1.66
CA VAL A 317 -14.76 16.89 -0.76
C VAL A 317 -15.24 17.33 0.61
N ARG A 318 -16.11 16.55 1.23
CA ARG A 318 -16.54 16.80 2.61
C ARG A 318 -15.53 16.23 3.60
N SER A 319 -14.96 17.09 4.45
CA SER A 319 -14.13 16.69 5.59
C SER A 319 -14.85 17.05 6.89
N GLY A 320 -15.34 16.05 7.62
CA GLY A 320 -16.14 16.28 8.82
C GLY A 320 -17.40 17.12 8.56
N LYS A 321 -17.45 18.31 9.16
CA LYS A 321 -18.56 19.28 8.99
C LYS A 321 -18.30 20.33 7.91
N GLN A 322 -17.09 20.38 7.34
CA GLN A 322 -16.68 21.39 6.37
C GLN A 322 -16.55 20.80 4.96
N PHE A 323 -16.70 21.65 3.95
CA PHE A 323 -16.38 21.32 2.57
C PHE A 323 -14.97 21.84 2.26
N VAL A 324 -14.17 21.00 1.61
CA VAL A 324 -12.81 21.32 1.19
C VAL A 324 -12.80 21.38 -0.33
N SER A 325 -12.49 22.55 -0.88
CA SER A 325 -12.44 22.76 -2.33
C SER A 325 -11.01 22.66 -2.82
N LYS A 326 -10.77 21.72 -3.73
CA LYS A 326 -9.46 21.49 -4.34
C LYS A 326 -9.35 22.26 -5.66
N PHE A 327 -8.16 22.79 -5.89
CA PHE A 327 -7.73 23.39 -7.16
C PHE A 327 -6.42 22.77 -7.59
N TYR A 328 -6.09 22.84 -8.88
CA TYR A 328 -4.79 22.41 -9.40
C TYR A 328 -4.20 23.45 -10.35
N PHE A 329 -2.89 23.49 -10.39
CA PHE A 329 -2.23 24.19 -11.48
C PHE A 329 -2.56 23.51 -12.81
N SER A 330 -2.80 24.29 -13.86
CA SER A 330 -3.08 23.76 -15.20
C SER A 330 -1.90 22.94 -15.75
N ASN A 331 -0.71 23.25 -15.28
CA ASN A 331 0.52 22.52 -15.57
C ASN A 331 1.45 22.61 -14.35
N TYR A 332 2.07 21.49 -13.99
CA TYR A 332 2.99 21.42 -12.85
C TYR A 332 4.24 22.30 -13.03
N ILE A 333 4.65 22.61 -14.28
CA ILE A 333 5.81 23.47 -14.55
C ILE A 333 5.58 24.90 -14.02
N PHE A 334 4.34 25.42 -14.11
CA PHE A 334 3.99 26.70 -13.49
C PHE A 334 4.15 26.67 -11.98
N GLN A 335 3.67 25.61 -11.35
CA GLN A 335 3.83 25.43 -9.91
C GLN A 335 5.30 25.37 -9.51
N GLN A 336 6.13 24.59 -10.22
CA GLN A 336 7.54 24.46 -9.92
C GLN A 336 8.29 25.78 -10.12
N TYR A 337 8.02 26.49 -11.22
CA TYR A 337 8.65 27.78 -11.49
C TYR A 337 8.32 28.80 -10.38
N ILE A 338 7.05 28.97 -10.03
CA ILE A 338 6.61 29.90 -8.99
C ILE A 338 7.19 29.50 -7.62
N TYR A 339 7.23 28.21 -7.31
CA TYR A 339 7.84 27.73 -6.09
C TYR A 339 9.35 28.02 -6.02
N GLN A 340 10.06 27.90 -7.14
CA GLN A 340 11.50 28.18 -7.21
C GLN A 340 11.82 29.66 -7.07
N GLU A 341 10.93 30.56 -7.49
CA GLU A 341 11.06 32.02 -7.30
C GLU A 341 10.99 32.44 -5.82
N LEU A 342 10.34 31.63 -4.97
CA LEU A 342 10.31 31.89 -3.53
C LEU A 342 11.69 31.67 -2.90
N SER A 343 12.09 32.61 -2.05
CA SER A 343 13.30 32.43 -1.21
C SER A 343 13.15 31.24 -0.26
N LEU A 344 14.27 30.67 0.17
CA LEU A 344 14.25 29.54 1.12
C LEU A 344 13.44 29.87 2.39
N THR A 345 13.65 31.08 2.94
CA THR A 345 12.93 31.52 4.15
C THR A 345 11.43 31.60 3.93
N GLN A 346 10.99 32.14 2.77
CA GLN A 346 9.57 32.19 2.43
C GLN A 346 8.96 30.78 2.33
N ARG A 347 9.68 29.84 1.67
CA ARG A 347 9.24 28.45 1.58
C ARG A 347 9.08 27.84 2.96
N MET A 348 10.10 27.96 3.83
CA MET A 348 10.07 27.40 5.18
C MET A 348 8.89 27.92 6.00
N VAL A 349 8.65 29.23 6.01
CA VAL A 349 7.53 29.84 6.74
C VAL A 349 6.19 29.36 6.21
N LEU A 350 6.02 29.37 4.87
CA LEU A 350 4.76 28.90 4.26
C LEU A 350 4.52 27.41 4.49
N HIS A 351 5.55 26.58 4.46
CA HIS A 351 5.40 25.18 4.78
C HIS A 351 4.96 24.94 6.23
N SER A 352 5.53 25.69 7.21
CA SER A 352 5.11 25.62 8.62
C SER A 352 3.64 26.04 8.81
N ASP A 353 3.23 27.15 8.19
CA ASP A 353 1.85 27.64 8.23
C ASP A 353 0.88 26.60 7.64
N ILE A 354 1.21 26.05 6.47
CA ILE A 354 0.39 25.02 5.78
C ILE A 354 0.26 23.77 6.65
N ALA A 355 1.35 23.28 7.25
CA ALA A 355 1.32 22.12 8.11
C ALA A 355 0.36 22.32 9.30
N THR A 356 0.47 23.47 9.97
CA THR A 356 -0.39 23.83 11.09
C THR A 356 -1.86 23.92 10.68
N ILE A 357 -2.15 24.53 9.53
CA ILE A 357 -3.51 24.68 9.01
C ILE A 357 -4.10 23.32 8.62
N LEU A 358 -3.31 22.45 7.96
CA LEU A 358 -3.74 21.11 7.61
C LEU A 358 -4.06 20.27 8.85
N GLN A 359 -3.23 20.35 9.90
CA GLN A 359 -3.46 19.67 11.17
C GLN A 359 -4.80 20.10 11.80
N GLU A 360 -5.15 21.39 11.77
CA GLU A 360 -6.42 21.89 12.27
C GLU A 360 -7.61 21.48 11.40
N LEU A 361 -7.46 21.60 10.08
CA LEU A 361 -8.51 21.36 9.11
C LEU A 361 -8.93 19.88 9.05
N PHE A 362 -7.96 18.98 9.23
CA PHE A 362 -8.15 17.53 9.16
C PHE A 362 -8.02 16.83 10.52
N LYS A 363 -8.29 17.54 11.63
CA LYS A 363 -8.16 16.99 12.98
C LYS A 363 -8.86 15.63 13.18
N ASP A 364 -10.05 15.45 12.59
CA ASP A 364 -10.83 14.22 12.69
C ASP A 364 -10.32 13.10 11.74
N LYS A 365 -9.39 13.40 10.83
CA LYS A 365 -8.85 12.53 9.80
C LYS A 365 -7.33 12.65 9.69
N ILE A 366 -6.68 12.82 10.84
CA ILE A 366 -5.26 13.12 10.90
C ILE A 366 -4.40 12.01 10.30
N GLU A 367 -4.80 10.74 10.46
CA GLU A 367 -4.07 9.59 9.89
C GLU A 367 -4.04 9.64 8.36
N GLU A 368 -5.11 10.14 7.70
CA GLU A 368 -5.19 10.26 6.23
C GLU A 368 -4.26 11.35 5.68
N MET A 369 -3.98 12.40 6.48
CA MET A 369 -3.18 13.56 6.07
C MET A 369 -1.79 13.60 6.71
N ALA A 370 -1.46 12.61 7.53
CA ALA A 370 -0.22 12.63 8.31
C ALA A 370 1.04 12.70 7.42
N GLY A 371 1.03 12.06 6.26
CA GLY A 371 2.13 12.12 5.30
C GLY A 371 2.35 13.52 4.73
N ASP A 372 1.26 14.19 4.30
CA ASP A 372 1.32 15.56 3.77
C ASP A 372 1.75 16.56 4.83
N ILE A 373 1.21 16.43 6.05
CA ILE A 373 1.58 17.28 7.19
C ILE A 373 3.05 17.08 7.55
N ALA A 374 3.52 15.84 7.61
CA ALA A 374 4.92 15.51 7.86
C ALA A 374 5.85 16.15 6.83
N TYR A 375 5.51 16.03 5.53
CA TYR A 375 6.26 16.65 4.44
C TYR A 375 6.39 18.17 4.62
N HIS A 376 5.31 18.86 4.98
CA HIS A 376 5.37 20.30 5.17
C HIS A 376 6.21 20.69 6.39
N TYR A 377 6.15 19.97 7.53
CA TYR A 377 7.02 20.20 8.66
C TYR A 377 8.50 19.89 8.34
N GLU A 378 8.76 18.86 7.54
CA GLU A 378 10.09 18.53 7.04
C GLU A 378 10.66 19.68 6.21
N MET A 379 9.88 20.20 5.27
CA MET A 379 10.29 21.31 4.40
C MET A 379 10.41 22.65 5.13
N SER A 380 9.76 22.82 6.28
CA SER A 380 9.94 23.98 7.16
C SER A 380 11.17 23.87 8.07
N GLY A 381 11.75 22.67 8.20
CA GLY A 381 12.84 22.39 9.14
C GLY A 381 12.38 22.12 10.58
N GLU A 382 11.08 21.97 10.81
CA GLU A 382 10.51 21.63 12.12
C GLU A 382 10.49 20.11 12.32
N TYR A 383 11.69 19.53 12.48
CA TYR A 383 11.88 18.07 12.49
C TYR A 383 11.15 17.39 13.64
N ASP A 384 11.03 17.97 14.82
CA ASP A 384 10.27 17.38 15.94
C ASP A 384 8.79 17.17 15.57
N SER A 385 8.18 18.17 14.94
CA SER A 385 6.82 18.07 14.43
C SER A 385 6.73 17.03 13.30
N ALA A 386 7.70 17.03 12.37
CA ALA A 386 7.77 16.07 11.28
C ALA A 386 7.85 14.63 11.79
N LEU A 387 8.73 14.32 12.75
CA LEU A 387 8.88 13.00 13.37
C LEU A 387 7.56 12.46 13.93
N ARG A 388 6.79 13.31 14.59
CA ARG A 388 5.48 12.93 15.15
C ARG A 388 4.51 12.49 14.04
N PHE A 389 4.41 13.25 12.95
CA PHE A 389 3.48 12.94 11.86
C PHE A 389 3.97 11.82 10.96
N ILE A 390 5.28 11.66 10.76
CA ILE A 390 5.86 10.49 10.11
C ILE A 390 5.46 9.22 10.87
N MET A 391 5.56 9.21 12.21
CA MET A 391 5.18 8.05 13.02
C MET A 391 3.68 7.73 12.90
N ILE A 392 2.80 8.73 12.85
CA ILE A 392 1.36 8.53 12.62
C ILE A 392 1.14 7.88 11.23
N SER A 393 1.82 8.40 10.19
CA SER A 393 1.74 7.85 8.83
C SER A 393 2.25 6.41 8.75
N VAL A 394 3.40 6.13 9.37
CA VAL A 394 3.97 4.77 9.48
C VAL A 394 3.00 3.81 10.16
N ASN A 395 2.40 4.23 11.28
CA ASN A 395 1.42 3.40 11.99
C ASN A 395 0.20 3.09 11.13
N ALA A 396 -0.30 4.07 10.37
CA ALA A 396 -1.40 3.86 9.43
C ALA A 396 -1.02 2.87 8.31
N MET A 397 0.19 3.00 7.75
CA MET A 397 0.71 2.08 6.73
C MET A 397 0.90 0.66 7.26
N MET A 398 1.42 0.51 8.48
CA MET A 398 1.59 -0.82 9.10
C MET A 398 0.26 -1.51 9.39
N LYS A 399 -0.80 -0.76 9.76
CA LYS A 399 -2.15 -1.31 9.96
C LYS A 399 -2.72 -1.96 8.69
N ILE A 400 -2.37 -1.44 7.51
CA ILE A 400 -2.81 -1.98 6.21
C ILE A 400 -1.73 -2.85 5.54
N SER A 401 -0.71 -3.27 6.29
CA SER A 401 0.42 -4.10 5.80
C SER A 401 1.26 -3.48 4.68
N ALA A 402 1.19 -2.17 4.47
CA ALA A 402 1.99 -1.43 3.48
C ALA A 402 3.45 -1.21 3.99
N PHE A 403 4.12 -2.30 4.36
CA PHE A 403 5.44 -2.27 5.01
C PHE A 403 6.54 -1.66 4.11
N GLU A 404 6.49 -1.92 2.79
CA GLU A 404 7.48 -1.36 1.87
C GLU A 404 7.43 0.16 1.81
N ASN A 405 6.23 0.74 1.90
CA ASN A 405 6.03 2.19 1.88
C ASN A 405 6.45 2.84 3.21
N ALA A 406 6.38 2.13 4.32
CA ALA A 406 6.82 2.60 5.63
C ALA A 406 8.36 2.65 5.77
N ILE A 407 9.10 1.76 5.09
CA ILE A 407 10.57 1.67 5.18
C ILE A 407 11.28 3.00 4.86
N PRO A 408 11.03 3.68 3.72
CA PRO A 408 11.70 4.93 3.42
C PRO A 408 11.38 6.04 4.43
N LEU A 409 10.16 6.12 4.93
CA LEU A 409 9.77 7.09 5.96
C LEU A 409 10.53 6.85 7.27
N LEU A 410 10.63 5.61 7.71
CA LEU A 410 11.40 5.24 8.91
C LEU A 410 12.90 5.52 8.76
N LYS A 411 13.48 5.26 7.58
CA LYS A 411 14.88 5.60 7.29
C LYS A 411 15.12 7.11 7.35
N ASN A 412 14.23 7.91 6.75
CA ASN A 412 14.32 9.37 6.82
C ASN A 412 14.19 9.86 8.27
N MET A 413 13.26 9.29 9.02
CA MET A 413 13.07 9.60 10.44
C MET A 413 14.33 9.35 11.25
N LEU A 414 14.98 8.20 11.07
CA LEU A 414 16.25 7.90 11.77
C LEU A 414 17.36 8.88 11.37
N LYS A 415 17.43 9.28 10.10
CA LYS A 415 18.38 10.29 9.61
C LYS A 415 18.14 11.66 10.27
N TYR A 416 16.89 12.11 10.40
CA TYR A 416 16.61 13.38 11.10
C TYR A 416 16.98 13.34 12.56
N LEU A 417 16.78 12.19 13.21
CA LEU A 417 17.21 11.99 14.59
C LEU A 417 18.75 12.03 14.76
N ASP A 418 19.54 11.74 13.71
CA ASP A 418 20.99 11.89 13.73
C ASP A 418 21.44 13.37 13.74
N ASP A 419 20.63 14.26 13.17
CA ASP A 419 20.89 15.70 13.09
C ASP A 419 20.32 16.49 14.31
N LEU A 420 19.48 15.84 15.13
CA LEU A 420 18.88 16.44 16.33
C LEU A 420 19.73 16.18 17.58
N ALA A 421 19.49 16.96 18.63
CA ALA A 421 20.21 16.80 19.89
C ALA A 421 19.92 15.44 20.55
N ASP A 422 20.95 14.82 21.12
CA ASP A 422 20.79 13.58 21.90
C ASP A 422 20.06 13.88 23.21
N ASP A 423 18.79 13.51 23.28
CA ASP A 423 18.00 13.54 24.49
C ASP A 423 17.18 12.26 24.68
N MET A 424 16.55 12.11 25.85
CA MET A 424 15.79 10.91 26.19
C MET A 424 14.54 10.72 25.35
N GLU A 425 13.94 11.79 24.81
CA GLU A 425 12.75 11.72 23.99
C GLU A 425 13.10 11.27 22.58
N HIS A 426 14.15 11.84 21.98
CA HIS A 426 14.67 11.41 20.68
C HIS A 426 15.20 9.97 20.71
N ASP A 427 15.87 9.55 21.79
CA ASP A 427 16.30 8.16 21.96
C ASP A 427 15.09 7.19 22.04
N ARG A 428 13.95 7.58 22.65
CA ARG A 428 12.71 6.78 22.65
C ARG A 428 12.09 6.68 21.26
N ILE A 429 12.01 7.79 20.54
CA ILE A 429 11.50 7.82 19.15
C ILE A 429 12.41 6.97 18.25
N ARG A 430 13.73 7.05 18.41
CA ARG A 430 14.71 6.23 17.71
C ARG A 430 14.49 4.74 17.99
N LEU A 431 14.27 4.36 19.24
CA LEU A 431 13.97 2.98 19.62
C LEU A 431 12.71 2.47 18.89
N GLU A 432 11.62 3.24 18.95
CA GLU A 432 10.37 2.89 18.28
C GLU A 432 10.55 2.77 16.76
N ALA A 433 11.22 3.74 16.12
CA ALA A 433 11.48 3.75 14.68
C ALA A 433 12.34 2.54 14.25
N THR A 434 13.41 2.23 15.02
CA THR A 434 14.29 1.08 14.75
C THR A 434 13.53 -0.24 14.86
N VAL A 435 12.70 -0.42 15.89
CA VAL A 435 11.85 -1.61 16.05
C VAL A 435 10.87 -1.74 14.87
N LYS A 436 10.16 -0.66 14.51
CA LYS A 436 9.22 -0.68 13.40
C LYS A 436 9.90 -0.94 12.06
N LEU A 437 11.08 -0.37 11.83
CA LEU A 437 11.88 -0.64 10.64
C LEU A 437 12.28 -2.11 10.56
N GLY A 438 12.71 -2.70 11.70
CA GLY A 438 12.99 -4.14 11.80
C GLY A 438 11.77 -5.00 11.49
N LEU A 439 10.59 -4.63 11.99
CA LEU A 439 9.33 -5.31 11.70
C LEU A 439 8.92 -5.20 10.21
N CYS A 440 9.09 -4.03 9.60
CA CYS A 440 8.83 -3.85 8.18
C CYS A 440 9.75 -4.73 7.33
N TYR A 441 11.05 -4.73 7.60
CA TYR A 441 11.99 -5.60 6.88
C TYR A 441 11.70 -7.09 7.13
N ARG A 442 11.38 -7.49 8.37
CA ARG A 442 10.99 -8.87 8.65
C ARG A 442 9.83 -9.34 7.78
N ASN A 443 8.83 -8.48 7.57
CA ASN A 443 7.64 -8.83 6.79
C ASN A 443 7.88 -8.76 5.26
N THR A 444 8.87 -8.00 4.79
CA THR A 444 9.15 -7.85 3.34
C THR A 444 10.23 -8.81 2.82
N ILE A 445 11.31 -9.04 3.59
CA ILE A 445 12.45 -9.86 3.14
C ILE A 445 12.63 -11.15 3.94
N GLY A 446 11.75 -11.40 4.92
CA GLY A 446 11.68 -12.68 5.66
C GLY A 446 12.38 -12.69 7.01
N TRP A 447 12.02 -13.69 7.80
CA TRP A 447 12.36 -13.85 9.22
C TRP A 447 13.83 -14.24 9.46
N GLY A 448 14.46 -14.92 8.49
CA GLY A 448 15.87 -15.35 8.56
C GLY A 448 16.87 -14.34 8.02
N SER A 449 16.44 -13.15 7.59
CA SER A 449 17.32 -12.12 7.06
C SER A 449 18.16 -11.45 8.15
N LYS A 450 19.41 -11.10 7.80
CA LYS A 450 20.32 -10.43 8.72
C LYS A 450 19.93 -8.98 8.99
N ILE A 451 19.32 -8.29 8.03
CA ILE A 451 18.97 -6.86 8.17
C ILE A 451 18.03 -6.60 9.36
N PRO A 452 16.85 -7.26 9.49
CA PRO A 452 16.04 -7.09 10.68
C PRO A 452 16.76 -7.53 11.97
N MET A 453 17.59 -8.56 11.92
CA MET A 453 18.36 -9.01 13.11
C MET A 453 19.32 -7.93 13.61
N ASP A 454 20.04 -7.25 12.72
CA ASP A 454 20.97 -6.17 13.09
C ASP A 454 20.19 -5.00 13.73
N LEU A 455 19.02 -4.62 13.17
CA LEU A 455 18.13 -3.59 13.73
C LEU A 455 17.57 -3.97 15.11
N PHE A 456 17.13 -5.20 15.32
CA PHE A 456 16.65 -5.64 16.63
C PHE A 456 17.78 -5.74 17.66
N THR A 457 19.01 -6.03 17.22
CA THR A 457 20.18 -6.01 18.09
C THR A 457 20.50 -4.57 18.53
N GLU A 458 20.46 -3.62 17.61
CA GLU A 458 20.61 -2.18 17.89
C GLU A 458 19.51 -1.70 18.83
N ALA A 459 18.23 -2.03 18.55
CA ALA A 459 17.11 -1.69 19.39
C ALA A 459 17.25 -2.25 20.82
N ASN A 460 17.76 -3.49 20.99
CA ASN A 460 18.04 -4.09 22.30
C ASN A 460 19.11 -3.34 23.08
N GLN A 461 20.18 -2.91 22.40
CA GLN A 461 21.25 -2.09 23.04
C GLN A 461 20.71 -0.72 23.47
N LEU A 462 19.94 -0.07 22.59
CA LEU A 462 19.35 1.24 22.87
C LEU A 462 18.33 1.15 24.01
N SER A 463 17.43 0.17 23.99
CA SER A 463 16.44 -0.09 25.06
C SER A 463 17.09 -0.21 26.43
N LYS A 464 18.24 -0.93 26.53
CA LYS A 464 19.01 -1.06 27.79
C LYS A 464 19.68 0.25 28.18
N LYS A 465 20.24 1.01 27.20
CA LYS A 465 20.87 2.31 27.45
C LYS A 465 19.90 3.29 28.08
N ILE A 466 18.68 3.38 27.54
CA ILE A 466 17.66 4.36 27.99
C ILE A 466 16.71 3.81 29.05
N GLN A 467 16.88 2.56 29.46
CA GLN A 467 16.00 1.85 30.41
C GLN A 467 14.51 1.88 30.01
N CYS A 468 14.23 1.77 28.70
CA CYS A 468 12.89 1.68 28.14
C CYS A 468 12.63 0.27 27.63
N PHE A 469 11.72 -0.47 28.24
CA PHE A 469 11.48 -1.89 27.98
C PHE A 469 10.15 -2.17 27.26
N ASP A 470 9.46 -1.13 26.76
CA ASP A 470 8.13 -1.22 26.13
C ASP A 470 8.11 -2.17 24.92
N TYR A 471 9.23 -2.29 24.19
CA TYR A 471 9.36 -3.15 23.00
C TYR A 471 10.15 -4.44 23.25
N MET A 472 10.51 -4.74 24.49
CA MET A 472 11.46 -5.78 24.83
C MET A 472 10.97 -7.18 24.43
N ASP A 473 9.68 -7.45 24.58
CA ASP A 473 9.07 -8.73 24.18
C ASP A 473 9.14 -8.92 22.64
N THR A 474 8.83 -7.87 21.90
CA THR A 474 8.94 -7.86 20.41
C THR A 474 10.39 -8.05 19.96
N ILE A 475 11.31 -7.32 20.55
CA ILE A 475 12.76 -7.41 20.25
C ILE A 475 13.27 -8.83 20.50
N THR A 476 12.97 -9.37 21.70
CA THR A 476 13.41 -10.71 22.10
C THR A 476 12.85 -11.77 21.19
N TYR A 477 11.55 -11.70 20.87
CA TYR A 477 10.90 -12.61 19.93
C TYR A 477 11.54 -12.57 18.52
N CYS A 478 11.83 -11.39 18.02
CA CYS A 478 12.43 -11.23 16.69
C CYS A 478 13.89 -11.71 16.64
N ILE A 479 14.66 -11.54 17.72
CA ILE A 479 16.02 -12.10 17.84
C ILE A 479 15.96 -13.63 17.94
N TRP A 480 15.03 -14.15 18.77
CA TRP A 480 14.83 -15.58 18.91
C TRP A 480 14.46 -16.26 17.58
N ILE A 481 13.49 -15.73 16.85
CA ILE A 481 13.05 -16.35 15.60
C ILE A 481 14.16 -16.36 14.54
N TYR A 482 15.02 -15.34 14.52
CA TYR A 482 16.18 -15.34 13.65
C TYR A 482 17.12 -16.51 13.97
N TYR A 483 17.55 -16.70 15.23
CA TYR A 483 18.38 -17.83 15.62
C TYR A 483 17.69 -19.17 15.39
N PHE A 484 16.39 -19.22 15.63
CA PHE A 484 15.58 -20.40 15.38
C PHE A 484 15.59 -20.80 13.89
N MET A 485 15.43 -19.83 12.99
CA MET A 485 15.51 -20.07 11.54
C MET A 485 16.94 -20.43 11.07
N GLN A 486 17.96 -20.03 11.81
CA GLN A 486 19.35 -20.46 11.56
C GLN A 486 19.69 -21.81 12.21
N ILE A 487 18.74 -22.47 12.90
CA ILE A 487 18.91 -23.69 13.68
C ILE A 487 20.03 -23.57 14.76
N ASP A 488 20.24 -22.35 15.24
CA ASP A 488 21.13 -22.10 16.40
C ASP A 488 20.31 -22.24 17.70
N LEU A 489 19.89 -23.49 17.97
CA LEU A 489 18.96 -23.80 19.07
C LEU A 489 19.57 -23.56 20.45
N ASP A 490 20.89 -23.65 20.58
CA ASP A 490 21.58 -23.33 21.84
C ASP A 490 21.44 -21.87 22.23
N LYS A 491 21.62 -20.96 21.24
CA LYS A 491 21.35 -19.52 21.47
C LYS A 491 19.88 -19.23 21.72
N CYS A 492 18.97 -19.98 21.10
CA CYS A 492 17.53 -19.85 21.41
C CYS A 492 17.24 -20.19 22.86
N VAL A 493 17.80 -21.26 23.40
CA VAL A 493 17.63 -21.67 24.82
C VAL A 493 18.20 -20.60 25.73
N ASP A 494 19.46 -20.18 25.53
CA ASP A 494 20.10 -19.11 26.33
C ASP A 494 19.30 -17.82 26.37
N LEU A 495 18.80 -17.40 25.21
CA LEU A 495 17.96 -16.21 25.08
C LEU A 495 16.62 -16.35 25.83
N CYS A 496 15.94 -17.50 25.69
CA CYS A 496 14.68 -17.76 26.36
C CYS A 496 14.85 -17.81 27.89
N GLU A 497 15.89 -18.50 28.39
CA GLU A 497 16.15 -18.59 29.83
C GLU A 497 16.45 -17.23 30.45
N LYS A 498 17.24 -16.38 29.75
CA LYS A 498 17.50 -14.99 30.18
C LYS A 498 16.24 -14.16 30.19
N ASN A 499 15.42 -14.25 29.15
CA ASN A 499 14.14 -13.54 29.06
C ASN A 499 13.18 -13.97 30.18
N ILE A 500 13.02 -15.27 30.43
CA ILE A 500 12.18 -15.82 31.49
C ILE A 500 12.66 -15.34 32.87
N ALA A 501 13.98 -15.33 33.13
CA ALA A 501 14.52 -14.84 34.39
C ALA A 501 14.20 -13.34 34.60
N GLN A 502 14.42 -12.52 33.56
CA GLN A 502 14.16 -11.09 33.60
C GLN A 502 12.66 -10.75 33.74
N THR A 503 11.79 -11.48 33.02
CA THR A 503 10.33 -11.26 33.08
C THR A 503 9.71 -11.73 34.40
N LYS A 504 10.26 -12.77 35.01
CA LYS A 504 9.90 -13.18 36.39
C LYS A 504 10.30 -12.10 37.42
N GLU A 505 11.49 -11.53 37.31
CA GLU A 505 11.97 -10.49 38.20
C GLU A 505 11.18 -9.18 38.09
N SER A 506 10.75 -8.84 36.86
CA SER A 506 9.94 -7.62 36.59
C SER A 506 8.43 -7.83 36.71
N GLU A 507 7.96 -9.02 37.10
CA GLU A 507 6.54 -9.42 37.17
C GLU A 507 5.77 -9.20 35.84
N ASN A 508 6.47 -9.19 34.68
CA ASN A 508 5.87 -9.05 33.37
C ASN A 508 5.28 -10.40 32.89
N LEU A 509 4.02 -10.67 33.23
CA LEU A 509 3.35 -11.93 32.92
C LEU A 509 3.19 -12.17 31.41
N ILE A 510 3.00 -11.11 30.59
CA ILE A 510 2.87 -11.22 29.14
C ILE A 510 4.22 -11.61 28.51
N GLY A 511 5.30 -10.96 28.92
CA GLY A 511 6.66 -11.31 28.50
C GLY A 511 7.05 -12.72 28.93
N LEU A 512 6.64 -13.11 30.14
CA LEU A 512 6.87 -14.47 30.65
C LEU A 512 6.12 -15.52 29.84
N GLN A 513 4.86 -15.27 29.44
CA GLN A 513 4.07 -16.13 28.57
C GLN A 513 4.79 -16.34 27.23
N THR A 514 5.26 -15.26 26.60
CA THR A 514 6.01 -15.31 25.34
C THR A 514 7.33 -16.07 25.50
N GLY A 515 8.06 -15.83 26.59
CA GLY A 515 9.31 -16.53 26.91
C GLY A 515 9.12 -18.04 27.06
N TYR A 516 8.06 -18.47 27.73
CA TYR A 516 7.74 -19.90 27.86
C TYR A 516 7.40 -20.52 26.51
N ILE A 517 6.59 -19.90 25.66
CA ILE A 517 6.24 -20.44 24.33
C ILE A 517 7.49 -20.55 23.45
N MET A 518 8.36 -19.55 23.44
CA MET A 518 9.64 -19.62 22.71
C MET A 518 10.50 -20.80 23.18
N LEU A 519 10.60 -20.98 24.50
CA LEU A 519 11.39 -22.10 25.08
C LEU A 519 10.75 -23.43 24.79
N ILE A 520 9.44 -23.60 24.96
CA ILE A 520 8.68 -24.80 24.64
C ILE A 520 8.93 -25.21 23.19
N ASN A 521 8.79 -24.25 22.25
CA ASN A 521 9.06 -24.47 20.83
C ASN A 521 10.50 -24.95 20.60
N THR A 522 11.49 -24.28 21.21
CA THR A 522 12.90 -24.61 21.04
C THR A 522 13.19 -26.01 21.58
N LEU A 523 12.72 -26.37 22.81
CA LEU A 523 12.93 -27.65 23.44
C LEU A 523 12.27 -28.81 22.67
N PHE A 524 11.14 -28.56 22.05
CA PHE A 524 10.49 -29.55 21.18
C PHE A 524 11.41 -29.95 20.01
N TRP A 525 11.97 -28.99 19.30
CA TRP A 525 12.86 -29.26 18.16
C TRP A 525 14.23 -29.81 18.57
N ILE A 526 14.69 -29.55 19.80
CA ILE A 526 15.88 -30.19 20.37
C ILE A 526 15.59 -31.66 20.74
N GLY A 527 14.31 -32.01 21.03
CA GLY A 527 13.91 -33.29 21.55
C GLY A 527 14.11 -33.47 23.07
N ASP A 528 14.28 -32.36 23.81
CA ASP A 528 14.35 -32.40 25.29
C ASP A 528 12.96 -32.47 25.91
N PHE A 529 12.29 -33.57 25.72
CA PHE A 529 10.93 -33.79 26.20
C PHE A 529 10.79 -33.74 27.74
N LYS A 530 11.87 -33.93 28.47
CA LYS A 530 11.85 -33.82 29.93
C LYS A 530 11.66 -32.37 30.38
N ARG A 531 12.46 -31.48 29.85
CA ARG A 531 12.31 -30.04 30.12
C ARG A 531 11.04 -29.47 29.47
N LEU A 532 10.70 -29.93 28.29
CA LEU A 532 9.49 -29.51 27.58
C LEU A 532 8.23 -29.75 28.43
N LYS A 533 8.04 -30.93 29.02
CA LYS A 533 6.91 -31.22 29.94
C LYS A 533 6.90 -30.32 31.17
N LEU A 534 8.05 -29.98 31.73
CA LEU A 534 8.14 -29.05 32.84
C LEU A 534 7.61 -27.63 32.41
N PHE A 535 8.07 -27.09 31.29
CA PHE A 535 7.67 -25.80 30.88
C PHE A 535 6.24 -25.71 30.30
N LEU A 536 5.70 -26.81 29.77
CA LEU A 536 4.27 -26.89 29.46
C LEU A 536 3.42 -26.77 30.75
N HIS A 537 3.83 -27.40 31.83
CA HIS A 537 3.15 -27.26 33.12
C HIS A 537 3.30 -25.84 33.71
N GLU A 538 4.51 -25.27 33.66
CA GLU A 538 4.75 -23.87 34.10
C GLU A 538 3.88 -22.85 33.30
N TYR A 539 3.68 -23.13 32.02
CA TYR A 539 2.80 -22.31 31.17
C TYR A 539 1.34 -22.43 31.62
N GLU A 540 0.83 -23.61 31.92
CA GLU A 540 -0.53 -23.79 32.44
C GLU A 540 -0.75 -23.02 33.75
N VAL A 541 0.19 -23.15 34.68
CA VAL A 541 0.16 -22.43 35.97
C VAL A 541 0.15 -20.89 35.73
N LEU A 542 0.95 -20.43 34.80
CA LEU A 542 0.98 -18.98 34.41
C LEU A 542 -0.36 -18.53 33.87
N ILE A 543 -0.94 -19.28 32.92
CA ILE A 543 -2.24 -18.94 32.30
C ILE A 543 -3.35 -18.91 33.36
N ASP A 544 -3.34 -19.82 34.33
CA ASP A 544 -4.31 -19.80 35.43
C ASP A 544 -4.15 -18.57 36.32
N GLN A 545 -2.92 -18.12 36.56
CA GLN A 545 -2.64 -16.86 37.28
C GLN A 545 -3.10 -15.61 36.50
N MET A 546 -2.99 -15.62 35.17
CA MET A 546 -3.43 -14.51 34.32
C MET A 546 -4.96 -14.41 34.20
N GLY A 547 -5.68 -15.45 34.59
CA GLY A 547 -7.14 -15.51 34.69
C GLY A 547 -7.86 -16.09 33.48
N GLU A 548 -9.15 -16.38 33.69
CA GLU A 548 -9.98 -17.11 32.73
C GLU A 548 -10.08 -16.46 31.35
N ASN A 549 -10.10 -15.14 31.26
CA ASN A 549 -10.16 -14.42 29.99
C ASN A 549 -8.93 -14.74 29.11
N VAL A 550 -7.72 -14.81 29.72
CA VAL A 550 -6.49 -15.16 29.00
C VAL A 550 -6.48 -16.62 28.65
N ARG A 551 -6.95 -17.49 29.56
CA ARG A 551 -7.09 -18.93 29.32
C ARG A 551 -8.01 -19.25 28.16
N GLN A 552 -9.13 -18.55 28.02
CA GLN A 552 -10.12 -18.72 26.95
C GLN A 552 -9.77 -17.96 25.68
N ALA A 553 -8.77 -17.07 25.72
CA ALA A 553 -8.38 -16.29 24.55
C ALA A 553 -7.87 -17.19 23.42
N THR A 554 -8.34 -16.93 22.20
CA THR A 554 -7.90 -17.59 20.97
C THR A 554 -6.60 -16.97 20.45
N SER A 555 -5.62 -16.76 21.35
CA SER A 555 -4.32 -16.20 21.02
C SER A 555 -3.41 -17.22 20.33
N ILE A 556 -2.45 -16.72 19.55
CA ILE A 556 -1.45 -17.55 18.90
C ILE A 556 -0.57 -18.31 19.91
N ASN A 557 -0.28 -17.70 21.07
CA ASN A 557 0.51 -18.36 22.12
C ASN A 557 -0.22 -19.56 22.72
N ASN A 558 -1.52 -19.41 23.00
CA ASN A 558 -2.33 -20.54 23.46
C ASN A 558 -2.46 -21.63 22.40
N LEU A 559 -2.53 -21.29 21.12
CA LEU A 559 -2.57 -22.26 20.04
C LEU A 559 -1.26 -23.07 19.93
N PHE A 560 -0.12 -22.41 20.03
CA PHE A 560 1.18 -23.10 20.10
C PHE A 560 1.32 -23.97 21.35
N TYR A 561 0.80 -23.53 22.49
CA TYR A 561 0.74 -24.42 23.67
C TYR A 561 -0.04 -25.72 23.37
N PHE A 562 -1.25 -25.63 22.79
CA PHE A 562 -2.03 -26.79 22.40
C PHE A 562 -1.28 -27.68 21.40
N MET A 563 -0.61 -27.12 20.42
CA MET A 563 0.21 -27.83 19.45
C MET A 563 1.28 -28.68 20.16
N PHE A 564 2.14 -28.03 20.92
CA PHE A 564 3.25 -28.73 21.54
C PHE A 564 2.82 -29.69 22.69
N ALA A 565 1.77 -29.32 23.43
CA ALA A 565 1.22 -30.18 24.47
C ALA A 565 0.58 -31.44 23.88
N SER A 566 -0.23 -31.31 22.81
CA SER A 566 -0.87 -32.48 22.18
C SER A 566 0.17 -33.43 21.55
N ILE A 567 1.12 -32.91 20.77
CA ILE A 567 2.16 -33.74 20.16
C ILE A 567 3.01 -34.43 21.23
N THR A 568 3.39 -33.68 22.29
CA THR A 568 4.18 -34.27 23.40
C THR A 568 3.42 -35.38 24.14
N ALA A 569 2.11 -35.22 24.37
CA ALA A 569 1.27 -36.24 24.98
C ALA A 569 1.16 -37.49 24.08
N PHE A 570 1.03 -37.29 22.76
CA PHE A 570 1.01 -38.40 21.80
C PHE A 570 2.31 -39.20 21.82
N GLU A 571 3.46 -38.53 21.70
CA GLU A 571 4.79 -39.13 21.72
C GLU A 571 5.11 -39.82 23.03
N ALA A 572 4.53 -39.36 24.14
CA ALA A 572 4.66 -39.97 25.44
C ALA A 572 3.72 -41.19 25.64
N GLY A 573 2.84 -41.51 24.70
CA GLY A 573 1.81 -42.54 24.83
C GLY A 573 0.62 -42.16 25.72
N GLU A 574 0.47 -40.89 26.06
CA GLU A 574 -0.60 -40.34 26.91
C GLU A 574 -1.85 -40.02 26.05
N TYR A 575 -2.41 -41.03 25.38
CA TYR A 575 -3.44 -40.86 24.35
C TYR A 575 -4.74 -40.19 24.82
N GLU A 576 -5.13 -40.39 26.10
CA GLU A 576 -6.31 -39.70 26.65
C GLU A 576 -6.07 -38.19 26.84
N ALA A 577 -4.87 -37.82 27.30
CA ALA A 577 -4.48 -36.39 27.39
C ALA A 577 -4.38 -35.78 26.00
N PHE A 578 -3.80 -36.46 25.03
CA PHE A 578 -3.76 -36.03 23.63
C PHE A 578 -5.15 -35.75 23.06
N LYS A 579 -6.09 -36.69 23.19
CA LYS A 579 -7.47 -36.53 22.69
C LYS A 579 -8.16 -35.33 23.33
N LYS A 580 -8.02 -35.19 24.66
CA LYS A 580 -8.59 -34.06 25.38
C LYS A 580 -8.04 -32.72 24.88
N LEU A 581 -6.72 -32.59 24.76
CA LEU A 581 -6.08 -31.36 24.28
C LEU A 581 -6.50 -31.02 22.84
N SER A 582 -6.56 -32.02 21.97
CA SER A 582 -7.01 -31.83 20.58
C SER A 582 -8.47 -31.37 20.53
N GLN A 583 -9.36 -31.93 21.32
CA GLN A 583 -10.77 -31.55 21.38
C GLN A 583 -10.92 -30.16 21.96
N ASP A 584 -10.28 -29.85 23.08
CA ASP A 584 -10.31 -28.51 23.71
C ASP A 584 -9.82 -27.43 22.75
N MET A 585 -8.80 -27.73 21.92
CA MET A 585 -8.31 -26.85 20.88
C MET A 585 -9.35 -26.64 19.75
N GLU A 586 -9.92 -27.73 19.21
CA GLU A 586 -10.92 -27.64 18.15
C GLU A 586 -12.15 -26.86 18.61
N ASP A 587 -12.65 -27.09 19.83
CA ASP A 587 -13.81 -26.38 20.39
C ASP A 587 -13.59 -24.88 20.49
N ARG A 588 -12.35 -24.43 20.76
CA ARG A 588 -12.01 -23.02 20.89
C ARG A 588 -11.74 -22.33 19.56
N TYR A 589 -11.01 -22.95 18.65
CA TYR A 589 -10.46 -22.29 17.46
C TYR A 589 -11.30 -22.46 16.19
N THR A 590 -12.30 -23.32 16.18
CA THR A 590 -13.16 -23.54 14.99
C THR A 590 -13.88 -22.25 14.54
N SER A 591 -14.19 -21.32 15.44
CA SER A 591 -14.91 -20.08 15.17
C SER A 591 -14.04 -18.83 15.11
N VAL A 592 -12.71 -19.00 15.10
CA VAL A 592 -11.75 -17.87 15.03
C VAL A 592 -11.89 -17.13 13.72
N LYS A 593 -11.92 -15.79 13.80
CA LYS A 593 -12.05 -14.90 12.64
C LYS A 593 -10.71 -14.47 12.07
N ASP A 594 -9.64 -14.53 12.84
CA ASP A 594 -8.27 -14.25 12.37
C ASP A 594 -7.80 -15.39 11.46
N TYR A 595 -7.61 -15.08 10.19
CA TYR A 595 -7.25 -16.09 9.18
C TYR A 595 -5.83 -16.64 9.37
N PHE A 596 -4.92 -15.85 9.94
CA PHE A 596 -3.57 -16.34 10.24
C PHE A 596 -3.60 -17.36 11.37
N VAL A 597 -4.30 -17.04 12.46
CA VAL A 597 -4.54 -18.00 13.56
C VAL A 597 -5.31 -19.22 13.06
N LEU A 598 -6.29 -19.03 12.17
CA LEU A 598 -7.08 -20.12 11.58
C LEU A 598 -6.22 -21.04 10.71
N ALA A 599 -5.29 -20.51 9.91
CA ALA A 599 -4.36 -21.31 9.12
C ALA A 599 -3.45 -22.15 10.02
N ILE A 600 -2.93 -21.57 11.12
CA ILE A 600 -2.13 -22.31 12.11
C ILE A 600 -2.99 -23.38 12.79
N PHE A 601 -4.21 -23.08 13.17
CA PHE A 601 -5.13 -24.05 13.78
C PHE A 601 -5.38 -25.24 12.86
N TYR A 602 -5.73 -25.02 11.60
CA TYR A 602 -5.90 -26.10 10.62
C TYR A 602 -4.61 -26.92 10.44
N HIS A 603 -3.46 -26.26 10.46
CA HIS A 603 -2.16 -26.94 10.39
C HIS A 603 -1.93 -27.86 11.60
N VAL A 604 -2.23 -27.39 12.83
CA VAL A 604 -2.10 -28.21 14.05
C VAL A 604 -3.05 -29.40 14.01
N VAL A 605 -4.29 -29.23 13.57
CA VAL A 605 -5.23 -30.36 13.40
C VAL A 605 -4.69 -31.34 12.36
N ALA A 606 -4.20 -30.87 11.20
CA ALA A 606 -3.63 -31.76 10.19
C ALA A 606 -2.44 -32.55 10.74
N TRP A 607 -1.60 -31.94 11.58
CA TRP A 607 -0.49 -32.63 12.24
C TRP A 607 -0.97 -33.71 13.24
N ASN A 608 -1.92 -33.37 14.11
CA ASN A 608 -2.49 -34.32 15.09
C ASN A 608 -3.16 -35.52 14.39
N GLU A 609 -3.85 -35.30 13.27
CA GLU A 609 -4.48 -36.36 12.48
C GLU A 609 -3.45 -37.24 11.75
N LEU A 610 -2.36 -36.65 11.28
CA LEU A 610 -1.23 -37.35 10.70
C LEU A 610 -0.62 -38.34 11.72
N LEU A 611 -0.40 -37.88 12.97
CA LEU A 611 0.14 -38.72 14.06
C LEU A 611 -0.77 -39.88 14.39
N GLN A 612 -2.09 -39.71 14.31
CA GLN A 612 -3.07 -40.76 14.52
C GLN A 612 -3.21 -41.74 13.34
N GLY A 613 -2.61 -41.46 12.20
CA GLY A 613 -2.79 -42.18 10.95
C GLY A 613 -4.12 -41.94 10.23
N ASN A 614 -4.84 -40.90 10.62
CA ASN A 614 -6.10 -40.44 9.99
C ASN A 614 -5.81 -39.63 8.73
N TYR A 615 -5.28 -40.27 7.71
CA TYR A 615 -4.80 -39.59 6.51
C TYR A 615 -5.88 -38.84 5.74
N GLU A 616 -7.13 -39.27 5.76
CA GLU A 616 -8.25 -38.55 5.08
C GLU A 616 -8.54 -37.24 5.76
N ARG A 617 -8.60 -37.19 7.09
CA ARG A 617 -8.82 -35.94 7.83
C ARG A 617 -7.59 -35.04 7.82
N CYS A 618 -6.39 -35.63 7.83
CA CYS A 618 -5.14 -34.88 7.60
C CYS A 618 -5.17 -34.12 6.26
N GLU A 619 -5.56 -34.80 5.17
CA GLU A 619 -5.69 -34.20 3.84
C GLU A 619 -6.73 -33.07 3.82
N GLU A 620 -7.91 -33.30 4.39
CA GLU A 620 -8.97 -32.30 4.49
C GLU A 620 -8.47 -31.02 5.14
N PHE A 621 -7.82 -31.13 6.30
CA PHE A 621 -7.33 -29.96 7.02
C PHE A 621 -6.10 -29.34 6.35
N ALA A 622 -5.20 -30.12 5.76
CA ALA A 622 -4.08 -29.60 4.97
C ALA A 622 -4.55 -28.80 3.75
N LEU A 623 -5.62 -29.22 3.08
CA LEU A 623 -6.24 -28.46 2.00
C LEU A 623 -6.93 -27.17 2.50
N LYS A 624 -7.51 -27.18 3.73
CA LYS A 624 -8.01 -25.96 4.37
C LYS A 624 -6.87 -24.98 4.67
N VAL A 625 -5.72 -25.47 5.19
CA VAL A 625 -4.51 -24.64 5.35
C VAL A 625 -4.11 -24.05 4.03
N HIS A 626 -3.98 -24.90 2.99
CA HIS A 626 -3.56 -24.46 1.66
C HIS A 626 -4.43 -23.36 1.12
N LYS A 627 -5.74 -23.58 1.09
CA LYS A 627 -6.72 -22.60 0.60
C LYS A 627 -6.67 -21.30 1.42
N THR A 628 -6.72 -21.39 2.75
CA THR A 628 -6.69 -20.19 3.60
C THR A 628 -5.38 -19.44 3.42
N SER A 629 -4.26 -20.13 3.24
CA SER A 629 -2.94 -19.51 3.08
C SER A 629 -2.72 -18.93 1.69
N GLU A 630 -3.26 -19.53 0.63
CA GLU A 630 -3.26 -18.93 -0.72
C GLU A 630 -4.16 -17.70 -0.78
N ASP A 631 -5.38 -17.80 -0.23
CA ASP A 631 -6.34 -16.69 -0.20
C ASP A 631 -5.79 -15.45 0.56
N HIS A 632 -4.82 -15.65 1.47
CA HIS A 632 -4.25 -14.62 2.35
C HIS A 632 -2.73 -14.42 2.21
N SER A 633 -2.10 -15.04 1.20
CA SER A 633 -0.66 -14.89 0.89
C SER A 633 0.29 -15.31 2.03
N PHE A 634 -0.10 -16.30 2.86
CA PHE A 634 0.76 -16.85 3.90
C PHE A 634 1.73 -17.89 3.31
N SER A 635 2.74 -17.42 2.57
CA SER A 635 3.64 -18.25 1.75
C SER A 635 4.26 -19.45 2.53
N TYR A 636 4.62 -19.24 3.79
CA TYR A 636 5.14 -20.31 4.64
C TYR A 636 4.11 -21.44 4.83
N TYR A 637 2.88 -21.11 5.24
CA TYR A 637 1.83 -22.10 5.46
C TYR A 637 1.30 -22.71 4.15
N THR A 638 1.32 -21.96 3.04
CA THR A 638 1.05 -22.51 1.71
C THR A 638 2.07 -23.61 1.36
N ALA A 639 3.35 -23.36 1.60
CA ALA A 639 4.40 -24.34 1.36
C ALA A 639 4.31 -25.57 2.30
N VAL A 640 4.14 -25.32 3.61
CA VAL A 640 4.00 -26.39 4.62
C VAL A 640 2.77 -27.26 4.37
N SER A 641 1.64 -26.68 3.97
CA SER A 641 0.43 -27.45 3.65
C SER A 641 0.67 -28.49 2.56
N LYS A 642 1.50 -28.16 1.55
CA LYS A 642 1.90 -29.07 0.48
C LYS A 642 2.67 -30.29 1.00
N LEU A 643 3.38 -30.18 2.11
CA LEU A 643 4.03 -31.32 2.72
C LEU A 643 2.99 -32.34 3.23
N PHE A 644 1.92 -31.88 3.87
CA PHE A 644 0.90 -32.75 4.45
C PHE A 644 -0.01 -33.36 3.37
N TYR A 645 -0.64 -32.57 2.54
CA TYR A 645 -1.53 -33.15 1.53
C TYR A 645 -0.76 -33.82 0.39
N GLY A 646 0.46 -33.39 0.08
CA GLY A 646 1.35 -34.10 -0.84
C GLY A 646 1.70 -35.50 -0.33
N PHE A 647 1.97 -35.65 0.98
CA PHE A 647 2.17 -36.93 1.60
C PHE A 647 0.92 -37.81 1.49
N THR A 648 -0.26 -37.31 1.84
CA THR A 648 -1.50 -38.12 1.79
C THR A 648 -1.87 -38.51 0.36
N TYR A 649 -1.65 -37.60 -0.62
CA TYR A 649 -1.77 -37.91 -2.03
C TYR A 649 -0.78 -38.97 -2.49
N ALA A 650 0.47 -38.89 -2.02
CA ALA A 650 1.49 -39.90 -2.37
C ALA A 650 1.16 -41.28 -1.90
N LEU A 651 0.36 -41.43 -0.86
CA LEU A 651 -0.16 -42.73 -0.43
C LEU A 651 -1.20 -43.34 -1.38
N LYS A 652 -1.88 -42.49 -2.18
CA LYS A 652 -2.89 -42.87 -3.19
C LYS A 652 -2.27 -42.93 -4.60
N GLU A 653 -1.58 -41.89 -4.99
CA GLU A 653 -0.90 -41.70 -6.29
C GLU A 653 0.54 -41.21 -6.05
N LYS A 654 1.50 -42.14 -6.09
CA LYS A 654 2.88 -41.89 -5.69
C LYS A 654 3.53 -40.72 -6.41
N GLU A 655 3.47 -40.68 -7.74
CA GLU A 655 4.18 -39.66 -8.54
C GLU A 655 3.59 -38.28 -8.34
N THR A 656 2.25 -38.13 -8.37
CA THR A 656 1.56 -36.86 -8.16
C THR A 656 1.84 -36.32 -6.77
N GLY A 657 1.70 -37.13 -5.74
CA GLY A 657 1.93 -36.71 -4.37
C GLY A 657 3.39 -36.36 -4.07
N LEU A 658 4.36 -37.08 -4.62
CA LEU A 658 5.79 -36.77 -4.48
C LEU A 658 6.13 -35.42 -5.15
N SER A 659 5.55 -35.16 -6.32
CA SER A 659 5.73 -33.86 -7.00
C SER A 659 5.25 -32.69 -6.15
N ILE A 660 4.07 -32.81 -5.53
CA ILE A 660 3.49 -31.79 -4.64
C ILE A 660 4.37 -31.61 -3.39
N LEU A 661 4.80 -32.72 -2.78
CA LEU A 661 5.64 -32.74 -1.59
C LEU A 661 6.99 -32.05 -1.84
N GLU A 662 7.64 -32.35 -2.97
CA GLU A 662 8.87 -31.68 -3.42
C GLU A 662 8.65 -30.18 -3.67
N GLU A 663 7.54 -29.79 -4.31
CA GLU A 663 7.23 -28.40 -4.57
C GLU A 663 7.07 -27.62 -3.26
N GLY A 664 6.33 -28.19 -2.29
CA GLY A 664 6.18 -27.60 -0.96
C GLY A 664 7.53 -27.39 -0.29
N TYR A 665 8.39 -28.42 -0.29
CA TYR A 665 9.71 -28.32 0.32
C TYR A 665 10.61 -27.28 -0.38
N LYS A 666 10.66 -27.26 -1.72
CA LYS A 666 11.42 -26.27 -2.47
C LYS A 666 10.96 -24.83 -2.21
N SER A 667 9.69 -24.65 -1.90
CA SER A 667 9.12 -23.31 -1.58
C SER A 667 9.51 -22.83 -0.18
N LEU A 668 9.90 -23.73 0.74
CA LEU A 668 10.38 -23.39 2.08
C LEU A 668 11.84 -22.94 2.10
N ILE A 669 12.60 -23.23 1.04
CA ILE A 669 14.01 -22.88 0.90
C ILE A 669 14.16 -21.79 -0.16
N PRO A 670 13.99 -20.51 0.20
CA PRO A 670 13.99 -19.43 -0.78
C PRO A 670 15.36 -19.16 -1.42
N ASP A 671 16.45 -19.63 -0.80
CA ASP A 671 17.82 -19.39 -1.30
C ASP A 671 18.64 -20.68 -1.29
N LYS A 672 19.25 -21.03 -2.43
CA LYS A 672 20.15 -22.20 -2.60
C LYS A 672 21.41 -22.14 -1.73
N THR A 673 21.60 -21.08 -0.97
CA THR A 673 22.72 -20.85 -0.06
C THR A 673 22.42 -21.28 1.38
N SER A 674 21.16 -21.45 1.76
CA SER A 674 20.73 -21.95 3.07
C SER A 674 20.60 -23.49 2.99
N THR A 675 21.58 -24.22 3.51
CA THR A 675 21.60 -25.69 3.51
C THR A 675 20.83 -26.32 4.67
N THR A 676 20.23 -25.52 5.55
CA THR A 676 19.59 -26.00 6.77
C THR A 676 18.25 -25.34 6.97
N ASP A 677 17.18 -26.12 6.89
CA ASP A 677 15.81 -25.73 7.25
C ASP A 677 15.33 -26.63 8.37
N ILE A 678 14.71 -26.07 9.41
CA ILE A 678 14.16 -26.81 10.56
C ILE A 678 13.07 -27.79 10.14
N THR A 679 12.43 -27.61 9.00
CA THR A 679 11.43 -28.53 8.44
C THR A 679 12.04 -29.72 7.69
N HIS A 680 13.35 -29.67 7.38
CA HIS A 680 14.02 -30.73 6.62
C HIS A 680 13.89 -32.14 7.23
N PRO A 681 14.05 -32.33 8.54
CA PRO A 681 13.85 -33.65 9.15
C PRO A 681 12.43 -34.19 8.96
N PHE A 682 11.43 -33.31 9.07
CA PHE A 682 10.02 -33.64 8.87
C PHE A 682 9.72 -34.00 7.40
N TYR A 683 10.22 -33.22 6.44
CA TYR A 683 10.11 -33.57 5.02
C TYR A 683 10.75 -34.95 4.73
N THR A 684 11.95 -35.18 5.23
CA THR A 684 12.66 -36.43 5.03
C THR A 684 11.89 -37.63 5.67
N TYR A 685 11.28 -37.43 6.84
CA TYR A 685 10.41 -38.40 7.47
C TYR A 685 9.21 -38.73 6.58
N LEU A 686 8.47 -37.76 6.08
CA LEU A 686 7.32 -37.99 5.19
C LEU A 686 7.72 -38.68 3.89
N LEU A 687 8.84 -38.31 3.30
CA LEU A 687 9.39 -38.94 2.09
C LEU A 687 9.74 -40.41 2.37
N GLY A 688 10.39 -40.68 3.49
CA GLY A 688 10.70 -42.04 3.94
C GLY A 688 9.44 -42.89 4.11
N MET A 689 8.38 -42.36 4.72
CA MET A 689 7.11 -43.04 4.90
C MET A 689 6.44 -43.38 3.56
N VAL A 690 6.49 -42.50 2.57
CA VAL A 690 5.98 -42.79 1.21
C VAL A 690 6.77 -43.94 0.59
N HIS A 691 8.10 -43.91 0.65
CA HIS A 691 8.94 -44.96 0.08
C HIS A 691 8.72 -46.31 0.77
N LEU A 692 8.56 -46.33 2.08
CA LEU A 692 8.23 -47.54 2.82
C LEU A 692 6.87 -48.13 2.40
N ASN A 693 5.85 -47.27 2.22
CA ASN A 693 4.51 -47.71 1.80
C ASN A 693 4.53 -48.43 0.44
N TYR A 694 5.41 -48.01 -0.47
CA TYR A 694 5.55 -48.62 -1.79
C TYR A 694 6.66 -49.70 -1.86
N ASN A 695 7.20 -50.16 -0.75
CA ASN A 695 8.32 -51.11 -0.67
C ASN A 695 9.54 -50.67 -1.51
N CYS A 696 9.74 -49.37 -1.65
CA CYS A 696 10.92 -48.81 -2.30
C CYS A 696 11.96 -48.55 -1.22
N LEU A 697 13.03 -49.31 -1.15
CA LEU A 697 14.23 -48.94 -0.37
C LEU A 697 14.87 -47.71 -1.03
N LEU A 698 15.12 -46.68 -0.23
CA LEU A 698 15.92 -45.52 -0.63
C LEU A 698 17.34 -45.92 -1.00
#